data_bbb61786039b7e87c1c0f8fc3d137d72
#
_entry.id   bbb61786039b7e87c1c0f8fc3d137d72
#
_cell.length_a   1.000
_cell.length_b   1.000
_cell.length_c   1.000
_cell.angle_alpha   90.00
_cell.angle_beta   90.00
_cell.angle_gamma   90.00
#
_symmetry.space_group_name_H-M   'P 1'
#
loop_
_entity.id
_entity.type
_entity.pdbx_description
1 polymer ?
#
loop_
_entity_poly.entity_id
_entity_poly.type
_entity_poly.pdbx_seq_one_letter_code
_entity_poly.pdbx_strand_id
1 'polypeptide(L)'
;MELDIESFAEDFDPSFKIFHELMAKKVGQVLLVSTPYDAWIMEEDCRLSERIIHEYRGLNLSNPPRFTWVSTAEAALAALSEKQFDLVITMLHLADGDAFMLGQKIKEIDPELPVILLTHSALPSEESSRVFMQPPGIDRTFVWSGNTDILVALVKSAEDRMNVERDTGLAGIRVILYVEDSPVYISSLLPVLYRELVGQTQALLQKGLNEEHRLLTMRARPKILVARNYEEALEFFHKYEPNVLGVISDVRFPRNGRLDHDAGVRFLSKIKKERFDIPLLLTSSESSNAEKAATIPAVFVDKNSQTLIEEVRSFFIEQLGFGDFVFRKPDGREIDRASNLRIFERCIQTIPEDSFVHHTSRNDFSRWLFARTEINLASKVRPIREEDFSSVENHRQYLISIIHARRRQRQKGVVVNFEAGEFDLDTDFFKIGKGSLGGKARGLAFASNLLQRSAELHKKYEDVNIFIPRTMVITTEGFDTFVEGNHLKGLAKSDAADEEIATAFCRADFPAWIAGDLKAYLESVTYPLAVRSSSLLEDAQFRAYAGLYRTYMLPNDHPDLQVRLEQLVHAIKLVYASTYFQSPRAFSKRVGHRTEEEKMAVIIQQLVGENYDKYFYPAISGVAQSYNYYPFSKMKPEEGITTIALGLGKTVMEGEKALRFSPKYPQILPQRTSVEDILENSQRYFFSLKMGGPYPELGINEDANLSKREVDDAADDPPMKKLASTYFPEDHRIRDTTHIPGYRVLTFAQILKFNLFPLSELLSDVLDMGQEGMGCPVELEFSVNWPQDPQGMPEFAFLQLRPMTARAEQGKVEISEENVSRAFCHSHNALGNAEKTDIADILYVKPDVFDAKHTPEIAREIGELNANLLREKRKYLLVGPGRWGSADRWLGIPVSWAEISGVGAMVETTSDELRAEPSQGSHFFHNISTLGINYVTISDEKQEFFDWDWIQSLPVANETSYVAHAVLDRPFVLKVDGRSSRCVMYMPSDSS
;
A
#
# COMPACT_ATOMS: atom_id res chain seq x y z
N MET A 1 9.85 3.54 -37.86
CA MET A 1 8.78 3.86 -36.88
C MET A 1 9.49 4.31 -35.61
N GLU A 2 9.56 5.61 -35.33
CA GLU A 2 9.91 6.09 -33.99
C GLU A 2 8.73 5.70 -33.09
N LEU A 3 8.96 4.73 -32.25
CA LEU A 3 7.92 4.17 -31.39
C LEU A 3 7.82 5.03 -30.16
N ASP A 4 6.68 5.69 -30.03
CA ASP A 4 6.29 6.44 -28.86
C ASP A 4 6.06 5.46 -27.68
N ILE A 5 7.12 5.24 -26.88
CA ILE A 5 7.11 4.35 -25.73
C ILE A 5 6.23 4.96 -24.61
N GLU A 6 6.05 6.30 -24.59
CA GLU A 6 5.24 7.00 -23.60
C GLU A 6 3.74 6.76 -23.83
N SER A 7 3.27 6.73 -25.08
CA SER A 7 1.88 6.36 -25.39
C SER A 7 1.56 4.91 -25.01
N PHE A 8 2.58 4.08 -24.85
CA PHE A 8 2.47 2.70 -24.38
C PHE A 8 2.06 2.60 -22.90
N ALA A 9 2.51 3.55 -22.09
CA ALA A 9 2.23 3.57 -20.65
C ALA A 9 0.79 4.02 -20.35
N GLU A 10 0.21 4.88 -21.18
CA GLU A 10 -1.15 5.41 -20.98
C GLU A 10 -2.26 4.38 -21.23
N ASP A 11 -2.03 3.38 -22.07
CA ASP A 11 -3.02 2.33 -22.43
C ASP A 11 -3.17 1.21 -21.39
N PHE A 12 -2.36 1.19 -20.34
CA PHE A 12 -2.43 0.13 -19.34
C PHE A 12 -3.20 0.56 -18.09
N ASP A 13 -4.18 -0.23 -17.65
CA ASP A 13 -4.85 -0.03 -16.35
C ASP A 13 -3.95 -0.54 -15.19
N PRO A 14 -3.28 0.36 -14.43
CA PRO A 14 -2.38 -0.05 -13.35
C PRO A 14 -3.09 -0.67 -12.16
N SER A 15 -4.40 -0.42 -12.01
CA SER A 15 -5.20 -0.81 -10.86
C SER A 15 -6.01 -2.10 -11.07
N PHE A 16 -5.83 -2.79 -12.21
CA PHE A 16 -6.63 -3.98 -12.56
C PHE A 16 -8.16 -3.76 -12.39
N LYS A 17 -8.64 -2.51 -12.55
CA LYS A 17 -10.06 -2.16 -12.37
C LYS A 17 -10.98 -3.04 -13.19
N ILE A 18 -10.58 -3.34 -14.43
CA ILE A 18 -11.31 -4.23 -15.32
C ILE A 18 -11.46 -5.63 -14.71
N PHE A 19 -10.45 -6.14 -14.00
CA PHE A 19 -10.51 -7.48 -13.40
C PHE A 19 -11.49 -7.57 -12.22
N HIS A 20 -11.83 -6.45 -11.58
CA HIS A 20 -12.92 -6.43 -10.59
C HIS A 20 -14.29 -6.70 -11.20
N GLU A 21 -14.48 -6.35 -12.46
CA GLU A 21 -15.72 -6.53 -13.20
C GLU A 21 -15.87 -7.91 -13.84
N LEU A 22 -14.76 -8.69 -13.92
CA LEU A 22 -14.77 -10.04 -14.48
C LEU A 22 -15.50 -11.03 -13.57
N MET A 23 -16.03 -12.09 -14.18
CA MET A 23 -16.81 -13.12 -13.48
C MET A 23 -17.98 -12.52 -12.70
N ALA A 24 -18.70 -11.58 -13.31
CA ALA A 24 -19.82 -10.88 -12.68
C ALA A 24 -20.98 -11.83 -12.31
N LYS A 25 -21.23 -12.83 -13.16
CA LYS A 25 -22.22 -13.88 -12.91
C LYS A 25 -21.54 -15.07 -12.25
N LYS A 26 -21.81 -15.29 -10.96
CA LYS A 26 -21.32 -16.45 -10.18
C LYS A 26 -22.48 -17.35 -9.81
N VAL A 27 -22.23 -18.63 -9.76
CA VAL A 27 -23.18 -19.62 -9.26
C VAL A 27 -23.06 -19.68 -7.74
N GLY A 28 -23.96 -18.98 -7.04
CA GLY A 28 -24.04 -18.97 -5.58
C GLY A 28 -25.12 -19.87 -5.01
N GLN A 29 -26.22 -20.12 -5.79
CA GLN A 29 -27.36 -20.93 -5.38
C GLN A 29 -27.63 -22.00 -6.42
N VAL A 30 -27.53 -23.25 -6.03
CA VAL A 30 -27.79 -24.43 -6.90
C VAL A 30 -29.01 -25.16 -6.39
N LEU A 31 -29.97 -25.38 -7.26
CA LEU A 31 -31.11 -26.26 -6.99
C LEU A 31 -30.79 -27.70 -7.47
N LEU A 32 -30.69 -28.64 -6.54
CA LEU A 32 -30.50 -30.05 -6.84
C LEU A 32 -31.84 -30.78 -6.76
N VAL A 33 -32.28 -31.32 -7.90
CA VAL A 33 -33.52 -32.09 -7.99
C VAL A 33 -33.17 -33.56 -8.19
N SER A 34 -33.37 -34.40 -7.15
CA SER A 34 -32.97 -35.80 -7.17
C SER A 34 -33.85 -36.65 -6.25
N THR A 35 -33.79 -37.96 -6.39
CA THR A 35 -34.46 -38.86 -5.44
C THR A 35 -33.83 -38.72 -4.04
N PRO A 36 -34.56 -39.05 -2.96
CA PRO A 36 -33.95 -39.03 -1.61
C PRO A 36 -32.73 -39.94 -1.48
N TYR A 37 -32.68 -41.01 -2.24
CA TYR A 37 -31.54 -41.94 -2.25
C TYR A 37 -30.31 -41.34 -2.91
N ASP A 38 -30.45 -40.67 -4.05
CA ASP A 38 -29.36 -40.00 -4.75
C ASP A 38 -28.79 -38.84 -3.90
N ALA A 39 -29.69 -38.04 -3.29
CA ALA A 39 -29.30 -36.97 -2.38
C ALA A 39 -28.53 -37.49 -1.16
N TRP A 40 -28.99 -38.60 -0.59
CA TRP A 40 -28.31 -39.24 0.54
C TRP A 40 -26.92 -39.75 0.17
N ILE A 41 -26.76 -40.40 -1.00
CA ILE A 41 -25.44 -40.82 -1.49
C ILE A 41 -24.52 -39.59 -1.66
N MET A 42 -25.00 -38.53 -2.26
CA MET A 42 -24.21 -37.32 -2.50
C MET A 42 -23.77 -36.66 -1.20
N GLU A 43 -24.64 -36.53 -0.19
CA GLU A 43 -24.32 -35.81 1.06
C GLU A 43 -23.65 -36.73 2.09
N GLU A 44 -24.16 -37.93 2.36
CA GLU A 44 -23.67 -38.80 3.44
C GLU A 44 -22.45 -39.63 3.02
N ASP A 45 -22.46 -40.20 1.81
CA ASP A 45 -21.39 -41.08 1.33
C ASP A 45 -20.27 -40.23 0.66
N CYS A 46 -20.64 -39.28 -0.16
CA CYS A 46 -19.70 -38.44 -0.90
C CYS A 46 -19.37 -37.13 -0.17
N ARG A 47 -20.05 -36.78 0.92
CA ARG A 47 -19.90 -35.53 1.69
C ARG A 47 -19.85 -34.30 0.77
N LEU A 48 -20.84 -34.15 -0.05
CA LEU A 48 -20.92 -33.15 -1.13
C LEU A 48 -20.57 -31.74 -0.66
N SER A 49 -21.21 -31.25 0.40
CA SER A 49 -21.05 -29.92 0.93
C SER A 49 -19.62 -29.69 1.46
N GLU A 50 -19.09 -30.66 2.20
CA GLU A 50 -17.69 -30.55 2.72
C GLU A 50 -16.66 -30.61 1.60
N ARG A 51 -16.83 -31.47 0.61
CA ARG A 51 -15.87 -31.62 -0.51
C ARG A 51 -15.87 -30.40 -1.42
N ILE A 52 -17.02 -29.83 -1.73
CA ILE A 52 -17.09 -28.59 -2.51
C ILE A 52 -16.37 -27.44 -1.76
N ILE A 53 -16.60 -27.30 -0.46
CA ILE A 53 -15.89 -26.30 0.37
C ILE A 53 -14.38 -26.61 0.38
N HIS A 54 -13.99 -27.87 0.49
CA HIS A 54 -12.58 -28.29 0.49
C HIS A 54 -11.92 -28.01 -0.86
N GLU A 55 -12.54 -28.37 -1.98
CA GLU A 55 -12.05 -28.09 -3.33
C GLU A 55 -11.98 -26.58 -3.60
N TYR A 56 -12.98 -25.81 -3.19
CA TYR A 56 -12.94 -24.36 -3.32
C TYR A 56 -11.81 -23.73 -2.51
N ARG A 57 -11.54 -24.24 -1.29
CA ARG A 57 -10.39 -23.81 -0.48
C ARG A 57 -9.06 -24.27 -1.08
N GLY A 58 -8.96 -25.53 -1.49
CA GLY A 58 -7.77 -26.10 -2.13
C GLY A 58 -7.40 -25.37 -3.42
N LEU A 59 -8.39 -24.89 -4.15
CA LEU A 59 -8.24 -24.12 -5.38
C LEU A 59 -8.30 -22.59 -5.15
N ASN A 60 -8.24 -22.11 -3.91
CA ASN A 60 -8.35 -20.69 -3.53
C ASN A 60 -9.51 -19.94 -4.24
N LEU A 61 -10.63 -20.64 -4.45
CA LEU A 61 -11.83 -20.06 -5.03
C LEU A 61 -12.69 -19.43 -3.93
N SER A 62 -13.27 -18.28 -4.22
CA SER A 62 -14.16 -17.57 -3.27
C SER A 62 -15.61 -18.04 -3.42
N ASN A 63 -16.34 -18.04 -2.30
CA ASN A 63 -17.79 -18.27 -2.24
C ASN A 63 -18.24 -19.61 -2.86
N PRO A 64 -18.06 -20.75 -2.15
CA PRO A 64 -18.59 -22.03 -2.61
C PRO A 64 -20.13 -21.95 -2.75
N PRO A 65 -20.71 -22.60 -3.79
CA PRO A 65 -22.14 -22.57 -4.01
C PRO A 65 -22.92 -23.29 -2.89
N ARG A 66 -24.11 -22.80 -2.60
CA ARG A 66 -25.03 -23.42 -1.66
C ARG A 66 -26.02 -24.28 -2.42
N PHE A 67 -26.15 -25.52 -2.02
CA PHE A 67 -27.09 -26.46 -2.59
C PHE A 67 -28.41 -26.47 -1.81
N THR A 68 -29.52 -26.34 -2.54
CA THR A 68 -30.86 -26.58 -2.02
C THR A 68 -31.39 -27.84 -2.70
N TRP A 69 -31.72 -28.86 -1.93
CA TRP A 69 -32.22 -30.12 -2.45
C TRP A 69 -33.74 -30.18 -2.38
N VAL A 70 -34.35 -30.74 -3.44
CA VAL A 70 -35.77 -31.10 -3.51
C VAL A 70 -35.92 -32.43 -4.23
N SER A 71 -36.98 -33.20 -3.90
CA SER A 71 -37.16 -34.57 -4.41
C SER A 71 -38.13 -34.70 -5.58
N THR A 72 -38.87 -33.64 -5.90
CA THR A 72 -39.92 -33.67 -6.91
C THR A 72 -39.87 -32.48 -7.86
N ALA A 73 -40.42 -32.65 -9.07
CA ALA A 73 -40.51 -31.55 -10.04
C ALA A 73 -41.46 -30.45 -9.54
N GLU A 74 -42.53 -30.79 -8.84
CA GLU A 74 -43.42 -29.79 -8.23
C GLU A 74 -42.74 -28.97 -7.16
N ALA A 75 -41.98 -29.61 -6.26
CA ALA A 75 -41.18 -28.91 -5.24
C ALA A 75 -40.10 -28.05 -5.86
N ALA A 76 -39.50 -28.46 -6.98
CA ALA A 76 -38.52 -27.66 -7.70
C ALA A 76 -39.11 -26.36 -8.26
N LEU A 77 -40.28 -26.44 -8.88
CA LEU A 77 -40.99 -25.27 -9.39
C LEU A 77 -41.46 -24.34 -8.27
N ALA A 78 -41.92 -24.91 -7.14
CA ALA A 78 -42.24 -24.10 -5.94
C ALA A 78 -40.99 -23.37 -5.40
N ALA A 79 -39.87 -24.05 -5.26
CA ALA A 79 -38.63 -23.46 -4.81
C ALA A 79 -38.15 -22.31 -5.74
N LEU A 80 -38.28 -22.47 -7.04
CA LEU A 80 -37.97 -21.42 -8.04
C LEU A 80 -38.88 -20.18 -7.94
N SER A 81 -40.11 -20.34 -7.45
CA SER A 81 -41.01 -19.22 -7.21
C SER A 81 -40.71 -18.46 -5.91
N GLU A 82 -40.10 -19.11 -4.93
CA GLU A 82 -39.80 -18.55 -3.62
C GLU A 82 -38.36 -17.92 -3.55
N LYS A 83 -37.41 -18.48 -4.32
CA LYS A 83 -36.00 -18.12 -4.24
C LYS A 83 -35.37 -18.13 -5.63
N GLN A 84 -34.41 -17.19 -5.85
CA GLN A 84 -33.59 -17.18 -7.06
C GLN A 84 -32.48 -18.22 -6.97
N PHE A 85 -32.29 -18.97 -8.06
CA PHE A 85 -31.22 -19.92 -8.27
C PHE A 85 -30.41 -19.53 -9.50
N ASP A 86 -29.12 -19.86 -9.50
CA ASP A 86 -28.20 -19.55 -10.59
C ASP A 86 -27.96 -20.77 -11.48
N LEU A 87 -28.29 -21.97 -10.99
CA LEU A 87 -28.10 -23.25 -11.67
C LEU A 87 -29.09 -24.27 -11.15
N VAL A 88 -29.67 -25.04 -12.04
CA VAL A 88 -30.47 -26.25 -11.70
C VAL A 88 -29.73 -27.51 -12.16
N ILE A 89 -29.54 -28.44 -11.25
CA ILE A 89 -29.04 -29.80 -11.53
C ILE A 89 -30.18 -30.78 -11.25
N THR A 90 -30.61 -31.52 -12.27
CA THR A 90 -31.67 -32.51 -12.14
C THR A 90 -31.16 -33.91 -12.47
N MET A 91 -31.58 -34.90 -11.69
CA MET A 91 -31.39 -36.32 -12.03
C MET A 91 -32.39 -36.74 -13.06
N LEU A 92 -32.09 -37.80 -13.84
CA LEU A 92 -32.95 -38.28 -14.92
C LEU A 92 -34.31 -38.75 -14.41
N HIS A 93 -34.36 -39.51 -13.31
CA HIS A 93 -35.55 -40.04 -12.70
C HIS A 93 -35.94 -39.22 -11.47
N LEU A 94 -37.13 -38.65 -11.48
CA LEU A 94 -37.73 -37.93 -10.37
C LEU A 94 -38.94 -38.72 -9.82
N ALA A 95 -39.30 -38.45 -8.58
CA ALA A 95 -40.41 -39.22 -7.94
C ALA A 95 -41.79 -38.95 -8.55
N ASP A 96 -41.99 -37.77 -9.18
CA ASP A 96 -43.28 -37.29 -9.68
C ASP A 96 -43.28 -36.95 -11.19
N GLY A 97 -42.18 -37.23 -11.91
CA GLY A 97 -42.13 -36.87 -13.32
C GLY A 97 -40.82 -37.12 -14.02
N ASP A 98 -40.70 -36.51 -15.20
CA ASP A 98 -39.56 -36.61 -16.10
C ASP A 98 -38.72 -35.31 -16.02
N ALA A 99 -37.42 -35.43 -15.92
CA ALA A 99 -36.46 -34.32 -15.89
C ALA A 99 -36.58 -33.41 -17.13
N PHE A 100 -36.96 -33.95 -18.28
CA PHE A 100 -37.13 -33.19 -19.53
C PHE A 100 -38.33 -32.24 -19.47
N MET A 101 -39.48 -32.72 -18.91
CA MET A 101 -40.64 -31.84 -18.69
C MET A 101 -40.35 -30.76 -17.67
N LEU A 102 -39.62 -31.08 -16.61
CA LEU A 102 -39.16 -30.08 -15.63
C LEU A 102 -38.29 -29.04 -16.32
N GLY A 103 -37.27 -29.45 -17.10
CA GLY A 103 -36.41 -28.56 -17.83
C GLY A 103 -37.16 -27.61 -18.77
N GLN A 104 -38.16 -28.12 -19.52
CA GLN A 104 -38.99 -27.28 -20.38
C GLN A 104 -39.74 -26.20 -19.57
N LYS A 105 -40.39 -26.59 -18.47
CA LYS A 105 -41.11 -25.64 -17.60
C LYS A 105 -40.19 -24.57 -16.98
N ILE A 106 -38.96 -24.98 -16.60
CA ILE A 106 -37.97 -24.03 -16.09
C ILE A 106 -37.59 -23.00 -17.17
N LYS A 107 -37.35 -23.47 -18.41
CA LYS A 107 -37.04 -22.59 -19.53
C LYS A 107 -38.19 -21.70 -19.98
N GLU A 108 -39.46 -22.10 -19.71
CA GLU A 108 -40.64 -21.22 -19.88
C GLU A 108 -40.68 -20.10 -18.83
N ILE A 109 -40.20 -20.37 -17.60
CA ILE A 109 -40.15 -19.41 -16.50
C ILE A 109 -38.92 -18.46 -16.65
N ASP A 110 -37.74 -19.04 -16.87
CA ASP A 110 -36.48 -18.34 -17.06
C ASP A 110 -35.63 -19.01 -18.15
N PRO A 111 -35.63 -18.47 -19.37
CA PRO A 111 -34.86 -19.03 -20.51
C PRO A 111 -33.35 -19.07 -20.28
N GLU A 112 -32.85 -18.13 -19.47
CA GLU A 112 -31.43 -17.99 -19.20
C GLU A 112 -30.92 -18.88 -18.08
N LEU A 113 -31.76 -19.38 -17.18
CA LEU A 113 -31.37 -20.23 -16.07
C LEU A 113 -30.79 -21.56 -16.58
N PRO A 114 -29.49 -21.88 -16.33
CA PRO A 114 -28.91 -23.15 -16.80
C PRO A 114 -29.53 -24.36 -16.13
N VAL A 115 -29.94 -25.37 -16.95
CA VAL A 115 -30.49 -26.67 -16.48
C VAL A 115 -29.57 -27.80 -16.93
N ILE A 116 -28.96 -28.49 -15.97
CA ILE A 116 -28.01 -29.57 -16.18
C ILE A 116 -28.67 -30.88 -15.79
N LEU A 117 -28.65 -31.86 -16.71
CA LEU A 117 -29.08 -33.24 -16.43
C LEU A 117 -27.89 -34.09 -15.95
N LEU A 118 -28.04 -34.73 -14.81
CA LEU A 118 -27.08 -35.69 -14.27
C LEU A 118 -27.67 -37.11 -14.31
N THR A 119 -26.97 -38.08 -14.91
CA THR A 119 -27.46 -39.47 -15.08
C THR A 119 -26.42 -40.47 -14.60
N HIS A 120 -26.86 -41.62 -14.08
CA HIS A 120 -25.99 -42.74 -13.68
C HIS A 120 -25.61 -43.68 -14.83
N SER A 121 -26.31 -43.64 -15.94
CA SER A 121 -26.18 -44.62 -17.02
C SER A 121 -25.38 -44.08 -18.20
N ALA A 122 -24.33 -44.84 -18.57
CA ALA A 122 -23.55 -44.64 -19.80
C ALA A 122 -24.02 -45.60 -20.95
N LEU A 123 -24.97 -46.50 -20.70
CA LEU A 123 -25.38 -47.55 -21.66
C LEU A 123 -26.55 -47.09 -22.56
N PRO A 124 -26.54 -47.45 -23.85
CA PRO A 124 -27.61 -47.14 -24.78
C PRO A 124 -28.87 -47.97 -24.48
N SER A 125 -29.87 -47.40 -23.83
CA SER A 125 -31.26 -47.80 -23.82
C SER A 125 -32.05 -46.87 -24.73
N GLU A 126 -33.32 -47.23 -25.07
CA GLU A 126 -34.18 -46.32 -25.86
C GLU A 126 -34.37 -44.95 -25.18
N GLU A 127 -34.37 -44.93 -23.85
CA GLU A 127 -34.34 -43.69 -23.04
C GLU A 127 -33.00 -42.95 -23.11
N SER A 128 -31.86 -43.68 -23.12
CA SER A 128 -30.52 -43.08 -23.29
C SER A 128 -30.35 -42.44 -24.66
N SER A 129 -31.02 -42.95 -25.71
CA SER A 129 -31.01 -42.29 -27.03
C SER A 129 -31.63 -40.90 -26.99
N ARG A 130 -32.63 -40.64 -26.13
CA ARG A 130 -33.22 -39.31 -25.91
C ARG A 130 -32.27 -38.40 -25.11
N VAL A 131 -31.53 -38.95 -24.13
CA VAL A 131 -30.51 -38.20 -23.32
C VAL A 131 -29.37 -37.68 -24.19
N PHE A 132 -29.01 -38.43 -25.24
CA PHE A 132 -27.94 -38.05 -26.17
C PHE A 132 -28.36 -37.07 -27.27
N MET A 133 -29.69 -36.89 -27.50
CA MET A 133 -30.25 -36.04 -28.60
C MET A 133 -30.57 -34.59 -28.21
N GLN A 134 -30.04 -34.02 -27.14
CA GLN A 134 -30.42 -32.67 -26.64
C GLN A 134 -31.93 -32.51 -26.45
N PRO A 135 -32.51 -33.06 -25.40
CA PRO A 135 -33.92 -32.84 -25.11
C PRO A 135 -34.19 -31.36 -24.85
N PRO A 136 -35.28 -30.82 -25.36
CA PRO A 136 -35.64 -29.42 -25.11
C PRO A 136 -35.75 -29.16 -23.60
N GLY A 137 -35.19 -28.05 -23.15
CA GLY A 137 -35.16 -27.64 -21.73
C GLY A 137 -33.93 -28.08 -20.94
N ILE A 138 -33.04 -28.91 -21.52
CA ILE A 138 -31.75 -29.30 -20.91
C ILE A 138 -30.59 -28.67 -21.66
N ASP A 139 -29.75 -27.88 -20.96
CA ASP A 139 -28.58 -27.24 -21.58
C ASP A 139 -27.42 -28.22 -21.76
N ARG A 140 -27.15 -29.07 -20.76
CA ARG A 140 -26.04 -30.04 -20.78
C ARG A 140 -26.41 -31.31 -20.03
N THR A 141 -25.83 -32.42 -20.46
CA THR A 141 -25.95 -33.73 -19.80
C THR A 141 -24.61 -34.23 -19.37
N PHE A 142 -24.54 -34.79 -18.16
CA PHE A 142 -23.32 -35.36 -17.57
C PHE A 142 -23.64 -36.72 -16.94
N VAL A 143 -22.60 -37.55 -16.85
CA VAL A 143 -22.67 -38.88 -16.25
C VAL A 143 -22.06 -38.84 -14.85
N TRP A 144 -22.82 -39.20 -13.86
CA TRP A 144 -22.40 -39.32 -12.47
C TRP A 144 -21.76 -40.68 -12.21
N SER A 145 -20.47 -40.72 -11.91
CA SER A 145 -19.69 -41.90 -11.59
C SER A 145 -19.32 -42.03 -10.10
N GLY A 146 -19.99 -41.27 -9.23
CA GLY A 146 -19.64 -41.21 -7.79
C GLY A 146 -18.52 -40.22 -7.45
N ASN A 147 -17.97 -39.52 -8.43
CA ASN A 147 -16.93 -38.52 -8.19
C ASN A 147 -17.52 -37.12 -8.09
N THR A 148 -17.31 -36.45 -6.94
CA THR A 148 -17.77 -35.06 -6.68
C THR A 148 -17.03 -33.98 -7.45
N ASP A 149 -15.86 -34.27 -8.03
CA ASP A 149 -15.08 -33.31 -8.83
C ASP A 149 -15.87 -32.81 -10.04
N ILE A 150 -16.80 -33.63 -10.54
CA ILE A 150 -17.68 -33.26 -11.64
C ILE A 150 -18.54 -32.03 -11.27
N LEU A 151 -18.99 -31.89 -10.02
CA LEU A 151 -19.86 -30.79 -9.59
C LEU A 151 -19.15 -29.45 -9.62
N VAL A 152 -17.87 -29.42 -9.26
CA VAL A 152 -17.04 -28.22 -9.41
C VAL A 152 -16.91 -27.86 -10.89
N ALA A 153 -16.65 -28.87 -11.75
CA ALA A 153 -16.55 -28.66 -13.20
C ALA A 153 -17.87 -28.16 -13.82
N LEU A 154 -19.03 -28.69 -13.35
CA LEU A 154 -20.36 -28.23 -13.79
C LEU A 154 -20.58 -26.75 -13.45
N VAL A 155 -20.34 -26.38 -12.20
CA VAL A 155 -20.48 -25.00 -11.73
C VAL A 155 -19.55 -24.06 -12.54
N LYS A 156 -18.28 -24.44 -12.71
CA LYS A 156 -17.32 -23.61 -13.47
C LYS A 156 -17.65 -23.54 -14.95
N SER A 157 -18.17 -24.61 -15.56
CA SER A 157 -18.61 -24.61 -16.95
C SER A 157 -19.83 -23.69 -17.17
N ALA A 158 -20.76 -23.67 -16.22
CA ALA A 158 -21.91 -22.77 -16.25
C ALA A 158 -21.43 -21.29 -16.09
N GLU A 159 -20.57 -21.03 -15.12
CA GLU A 159 -19.99 -19.69 -14.92
C GLU A 159 -19.22 -19.21 -16.17
N ASP A 160 -18.40 -20.06 -16.78
CA ASP A 160 -17.64 -19.71 -17.97
C ASP A 160 -18.56 -19.35 -19.15
N ARG A 161 -19.62 -20.12 -19.36
CA ARG A 161 -20.61 -19.84 -20.41
C ARG A 161 -21.37 -18.52 -20.18
N MET A 162 -21.76 -18.22 -18.92
CA MET A 162 -22.48 -17.00 -18.57
C MET A 162 -21.61 -15.73 -18.69
N ASN A 163 -20.29 -15.85 -18.51
CA ASN A 163 -19.40 -14.69 -18.47
C ASN A 163 -18.53 -14.52 -19.71
N VAL A 164 -18.40 -15.53 -20.58
CA VAL A 164 -17.40 -15.50 -21.68
C VAL A 164 -17.55 -14.29 -22.59
N GLU A 165 -18.77 -13.93 -22.97
CA GLU A 165 -19.02 -12.82 -23.92
C GLU A 165 -18.62 -11.48 -23.32
N ARG A 166 -18.98 -11.25 -22.05
CA ARG A 166 -18.60 -10.05 -21.31
C ARG A 166 -17.10 -10.00 -21.05
N ASP A 167 -16.54 -11.08 -20.53
CA ASP A 167 -15.14 -11.12 -20.09
C ASP A 167 -14.15 -11.04 -21.28
N THR A 168 -14.49 -11.66 -22.43
CA THR A 168 -13.69 -11.53 -23.65
C THR A 168 -13.77 -10.11 -24.24
N GLY A 169 -14.95 -9.48 -24.19
CA GLY A 169 -15.15 -8.11 -24.68
C GLY A 169 -14.49 -7.04 -23.81
N LEU A 170 -14.56 -7.20 -22.47
CA LEU A 170 -13.99 -6.23 -21.53
C LEU A 170 -12.47 -6.30 -21.42
N ALA A 171 -11.93 -7.50 -21.28
CA ALA A 171 -10.52 -7.69 -20.93
C ALA A 171 -9.74 -8.63 -21.86
N GLY A 172 -10.33 -9.04 -22.99
CA GLY A 172 -9.67 -9.96 -23.91
C GLY A 172 -9.38 -11.35 -23.31
N ILE A 173 -10.17 -11.79 -22.33
CA ILE A 173 -9.97 -13.07 -21.63
C ILE A 173 -9.89 -14.21 -22.62
N ARG A 174 -8.97 -15.13 -22.39
CA ARG A 174 -8.69 -16.24 -23.30
C ARG A 174 -9.71 -17.36 -23.15
N VAL A 175 -9.90 -18.11 -24.24
CA VAL A 175 -10.86 -19.21 -24.34
C VAL A 175 -10.15 -20.47 -24.80
N ILE A 176 -10.42 -21.57 -24.13
CA ILE A 176 -10.05 -22.93 -24.57
C ILE A 176 -11.33 -23.60 -25.11
N LEU A 177 -11.31 -23.99 -26.36
CA LEU A 177 -12.42 -24.73 -26.95
C LEU A 177 -12.24 -26.23 -26.69
N TYR A 178 -13.23 -26.88 -26.10
CA TYR A 178 -13.29 -28.31 -25.90
C TYR A 178 -14.45 -28.91 -26.70
N VAL A 179 -14.13 -29.69 -27.72
CA VAL A 179 -15.14 -30.31 -28.62
C VAL A 179 -15.27 -31.80 -28.32
N GLU A 180 -16.41 -32.19 -27.81
CA GLU A 180 -16.75 -33.59 -27.40
C GLU A 180 -18.27 -33.76 -27.42
N ASP A 181 -18.77 -34.78 -28.04
CA ASP A 181 -20.20 -35.09 -28.10
C ASP A 181 -20.66 -36.13 -27.05
N SER A 182 -19.73 -36.91 -26.51
CA SER A 182 -20.02 -37.97 -25.55
C SER A 182 -20.11 -37.42 -24.11
N PRO A 183 -21.29 -37.52 -23.45
CA PRO A 183 -21.44 -37.12 -22.05
C PRO A 183 -20.49 -37.86 -21.10
N VAL A 184 -20.09 -39.10 -21.41
CA VAL A 184 -19.17 -39.91 -20.61
C VAL A 184 -17.78 -39.28 -20.61
N TYR A 185 -17.28 -38.96 -21.80
CA TYR A 185 -15.94 -38.37 -21.93
C TYR A 185 -15.90 -36.89 -21.46
N ILE A 186 -16.97 -36.12 -21.68
CA ILE A 186 -17.11 -34.82 -21.09
C ILE A 186 -17.00 -34.92 -19.56
N SER A 187 -17.75 -35.86 -18.95
CA SER A 187 -17.79 -36.00 -17.49
C SER A 187 -16.48 -36.49 -16.87
N SER A 188 -15.66 -37.23 -17.61
CA SER A 188 -14.35 -37.69 -17.14
C SER A 188 -13.23 -36.68 -17.36
N LEU A 189 -13.24 -35.99 -18.51
CA LEU A 189 -12.12 -35.10 -18.88
C LEU A 189 -12.30 -33.66 -18.41
N LEU A 190 -13.53 -33.14 -18.39
CA LEU A 190 -13.77 -31.75 -18.00
C LEU A 190 -13.31 -31.42 -16.58
N PRO A 191 -13.50 -32.25 -15.53
CA PRO A 191 -12.94 -32.05 -14.20
C PRO A 191 -11.40 -31.95 -14.21
N VAL A 192 -10.75 -32.79 -15.03
CA VAL A 192 -9.29 -32.80 -15.19
C VAL A 192 -8.83 -31.48 -15.81
N LEU A 193 -9.51 -31.03 -16.89
CA LEU A 193 -9.18 -29.75 -17.55
C LEU A 193 -9.33 -28.57 -16.60
N TYR A 194 -10.40 -28.52 -15.81
CA TYR A 194 -10.57 -27.44 -14.82
C TYR A 194 -9.54 -27.50 -13.68
N ARG A 195 -9.21 -28.69 -13.18
CA ARG A 195 -8.20 -28.86 -12.14
C ARG A 195 -6.83 -28.40 -12.63
N GLU A 196 -6.42 -28.80 -13.83
CA GLU A 196 -5.15 -28.36 -14.42
C GLU A 196 -5.16 -26.87 -14.70
N LEU A 197 -6.22 -26.32 -15.31
CA LEU A 197 -6.31 -24.88 -15.60
C LEU A 197 -6.22 -24.05 -14.33
N VAL A 198 -6.99 -24.38 -13.30
CA VAL A 198 -6.98 -23.65 -12.03
C VAL A 198 -5.64 -23.84 -11.30
N GLY A 199 -5.12 -25.07 -11.25
CA GLY A 199 -3.84 -25.37 -10.61
C GLY A 199 -2.66 -24.63 -11.29
N GLN A 200 -2.60 -24.63 -12.63
CA GLN A 200 -1.56 -23.91 -13.38
C GLN A 200 -1.71 -22.39 -13.21
N THR A 201 -2.96 -21.88 -13.23
CA THR A 201 -3.21 -20.45 -12.97
C THR A 201 -2.74 -20.07 -11.56
N GLN A 202 -3.00 -20.91 -10.55
CA GLN A 202 -2.53 -20.67 -9.18
C GLN A 202 -1.00 -20.70 -9.06
N ALA A 203 -0.34 -21.66 -9.72
CA ALA A 203 1.12 -21.76 -9.71
C ALA A 203 1.78 -20.47 -10.27
N LEU A 204 1.17 -19.88 -11.31
CA LEU A 204 1.60 -18.60 -11.84
C LEU A 204 1.34 -17.45 -10.86
N LEU A 205 0.27 -17.54 -10.08
CA LEU A 205 -0.15 -16.52 -9.12
C LEU A 205 0.64 -16.54 -7.81
N GLN A 206 1.24 -17.68 -7.43
CA GLN A 206 2.19 -17.73 -6.30
C GLN A 206 3.34 -16.74 -6.50
N LYS A 207 3.65 -16.39 -7.77
CA LYS A 207 4.60 -15.35 -8.18
C LYS A 207 3.96 -13.94 -8.31
N GLY A 208 2.72 -13.75 -7.85
CA GLY A 208 2.02 -12.46 -7.91
C GLY A 208 2.55 -11.45 -6.89
N LEU A 209 2.46 -10.15 -7.21
CA LEU A 209 3.01 -9.04 -6.43
C LEU A 209 2.46 -8.98 -5.00
N ASN A 210 1.15 -9.24 -4.83
CA ASN A 210 0.48 -9.28 -3.53
C ASN A 210 -0.78 -10.17 -3.59
N GLU A 211 -1.46 -10.33 -2.45
CA GLU A 211 -2.62 -11.22 -2.31
C GLU A 211 -3.85 -10.74 -3.12
N GLU A 212 -4.06 -9.43 -3.22
CA GLU A 212 -5.14 -8.83 -4.01
C GLU A 212 -4.93 -9.09 -5.51
N HIS A 213 -3.73 -8.89 -6.03
CA HIS A 213 -3.37 -9.23 -7.40
C HIS A 213 -3.59 -10.72 -7.71
N ARG A 214 -3.30 -11.61 -6.76
CA ARG A 214 -3.55 -13.04 -6.92
C ARG A 214 -5.04 -13.33 -7.12
N LEU A 215 -5.90 -12.75 -6.28
CA LEU A 215 -7.36 -12.93 -6.38
C LEU A 215 -7.93 -12.36 -7.67
N LEU A 216 -7.49 -11.18 -8.10
CA LEU A 216 -7.94 -10.54 -9.33
C LEU A 216 -7.51 -11.32 -10.57
N THR A 217 -6.29 -11.80 -10.61
CA THR A 217 -5.77 -12.59 -11.73
C THR A 217 -6.50 -13.93 -11.85
N MET A 218 -6.98 -14.55 -10.74
CA MET A 218 -7.84 -15.74 -10.80
C MET A 218 -9.16 -15.51 -11.55
N ARG A 219 -9.71 -14.30 -11.52
CA ARG A 219 -10.90 -13.95 -12.32
C ARG A 219 -10.60 -13.87 -13.81
N ALA A 220 -9.36 -13.55 -14.16
CA ALA A 220 -8.88 -13.45 -15.55
C ALA A 220 -8.39 -14.79 -16.13
N ARG A 221 -8.59 -15.91 -15.44
CA ARG A 221 -8.26 -17.23 -15.98
C ARG A 221 -8.96 -17.50 -17.31
N PRO A 222 -8.35 -18.27 -18.22
CA PRO A 222 -9.04 -18.71 -19.44
C PRO A 222 -10.35 -19.41 -19.16
N LYS A 223 -11.33 -19.24 -20.05
CA LYS A 223 -12.63 -19.92 -19.99
C LYS A 223 -12.61 -21.19 -20.81
N ILE A 224 -13.28 -22.25 -20.36
CA ILE A 224 -13.45 -23.48 -21.14
C ILE A 224 -14.86 -23.50 -21.72
N LEU A 225 -14.93 -23.49 -23.08
CA LEU A 225 -16.22 -23.65 -23.80
C LEU A 225 -16.32 -25.05 -24.39
N VAL A 226 -17.38 -25.75 -24.01
CA VAL A 226 -17.66 -27.08 -24.48
C VAL A 226 -18.62 -27.02 -25.68
N ALA A 227 -18.23 -27.59 -26.83
CA ALA A 227 -19.03 -27.77 -28.03
C ALA A 227 -19.30 -29.25 -28.28
N ARG A 228 -20.46 -29.60 -28.80
CA ARG A 228 -20.88 -31.03 -29.03
C ARG A 228 -20.91 -31.43 -30.49
N ASN A 229 -20.90 -30.50 -31.40
CA ASN A 229 -20.95 -30.73 -32.84
C ASN A 229 -20.07 -29.73 -33.58
N TYR A 230 -19.90 -30.02 -34.86
CA TYR A 230 -19.03 -29.21 -35.73
C TYR A 230 -19.48 -27.75 -35.86
N GLU A 231 -20.79 -27.54 -35.96
CA GLU A 231 -21.38 -26.21 -36.17
C GLU A 231 -21.18 -25.32 -34.92
N GLU A 232 -21.51 -25.85 -33.73
CA GLU A 232 -21.30 -25.14 -32.45
C GLU A 232 -19.82 -24.82 -32.20
N ALA A 233 -18.94 -25.81 -32.52
CA ALA A 233 -17.49 -25.59 -32.38
C ALA A 233 -16.99 -24.51 -33.32
N LEU A 234 -17.50 -24.46 -34.55
CA LEU A 234 -17.11 -23.46 -35.55
C LEU A 234 -17.69 -22.09 -35.21
N GLU A 235 -18.92 -22.01 -34.69
CA GLU A 235 -19.52 -20.78 -34.21
C GLU A 235 -18.71 -20.16 -33.05
N PHE A 236 -18.34 -20.97 -32.03
CA PHE A 236 -17.49 -20.52 -30.92
C PHE A 236 -16.12 -20.07 -31.42
N PHE A 237 -15.53 -20.81 -32.33
CA PHE A 237 -14.25 -20.44 -32.89
C PHE A 237 -14.30 -19.08 -33.57
N HIS A 238 -15.26 -18.84 -34.49
CA HIS A 238 -15.37 -17.54 -35.17
C HIS A 238 -15.78 -16.40 -34.25
N LYS A 239 -16.68 -16.67 -33.30
CA LYS A 239 -17.13 -15.66 -32.32
C LYS A 239 -16.01 -15.20 -31.41
N TYR A 240 -15.13 -16.13 -31.00
CA TYR A 240 -14.04 -15.84 -30.04
C TYR A 240 -12.65 -15.98 -30.65
N GLU A 241 -12.50 -15.97 -31.98
CA GLU A 241 -11.25 -16.22 -32.71
C GLU A 241 -10.06 -15.43 -32.15
N PRO A 242 -10.14 -14.13 -31.85
CA PRO A 242 -9.01 -13.37 -31.32
C PRO A 242 -8.56 -13.84 -29.93
N ASN A 243 -9.48 -14.47 -29.17
CA ASN A 243 -9.31 -14.87 -27.79
C ASN A 243 -8.96 -16.35 -27.62
N VAL A 244 -8.99 -17.18 -28.68
CA VAL A 244 -8.71 -18.60 -28.57
C VAL A 244 -7.25 -18.83 -28.16
N LEU A 245 -7.06 -19.50 -27.01
CA LEU A 245 -5.74 -19.90 -26.49
C LEU A 245 -5.32 -21.27 -27.02
N GLY A 246 -6.27 -22.20 -27.13
CA GLY A 246 -6.04 -23.55 -27.62
C GLY A 246 -7.34 -24.29 -27.89
N VAL A 247 -7.25 -25.38 -28.63
CA VAL A 247 -8.39 -26.23 -29.00
C VAL A 247 -8.11 -27.69 -28.68
N ILE A 248 -9.02 -28.32 -27.93
CA ILE A 248 -9.03 -29.71 -27.57
C ILE A 248 -10.24 -30.33 -28.30
N SER A 249 -10.02 -31.31 -29.15
CA SER A 249 -11.10 -31.90 -29.97
C SER A 249 -11.07 -33.43 -29.97
N ASP A 250 -12.23 -34.01 -29.79
CA ASP A 250 -12.37 -35.43 -30.19
C ASP A 250 -12.23 -35.59 -31.70
N VAL A 251 -11.95 -36.80 -32.15
CA VAL A 251 -11.87 -37.15 -33.58
C VAL A 251 -13.27 -37.22 -34.21
N ARG A 252 -14.25 -37.74 -33.49
CA ARG A 252 -15.52 -38.17 -34.02
C ARG A 252 -16.70 -37.52 -33.28
N PHE A 253 -17.45 -36.66 -33.96
CA PHE A 253 -18.66 -36.02 -33.46
C PHE A 253 -19.62 -35.61 -34.61
N PRO A 254 -20.87 -35.22 -34.33
CA PRO A 254 -21.85 -34.84 -35.35
C PRO A 254 -21.43 -33.63 -36.20
N ARG A 255 -21.66 -33.73 -37.51
CA ARG A 255 -21.58 -32.67 -38.48
C ARG A 255 -22.83 -32.71 -39.39
N ASN A 256 -23.54 -31.58 -39.57
CA ASN A 256 -24.82 -31.49 -40.26
C ASN A 256 -25.83 -32.54 -39.76
N GLY A 257 -25.90 -32.78 -38.44
CA GLY A 257 -26.78 -33.71 -37.78
C GLY A 257 -26.46 -35.20 -38.01
N ARG A 258 -25.31 -35.55 -38.60
CA ARG A 258 -24.81 -36.90 -38.80
C ARG A 258 -23.45 -37.11 -38.20
N LEU A 259 -23.19 -38.28 -37.63
CA LEU A 259 -21.86 -38.61 -37.07
C LEU A 259 -20.83 -38.66 -38.19
N ASP A 260 -19.79 -37.79 -38.10
CA ASP A 260 -18.64 -37.75 -39.00
C ASP A 260 -17.40 -38.29 -38.26
N HIS A 261 -16.82 -39.39 -38.75
CA HIS A 261 -15.64 -40.06 -38.14
C HIS A 261 -14.35 -39.31 -38.19
N ASP A 262 -14.28 -38.21 -38.98
CA ASP A 262 -13.11 -37.33 -39.10
C ASP A 262 -13.44 -35.84 -38.83
N ALA A 263 -14.55 -35.59 -38.17
CA ALA A 263 -15.03 -34.24 -37.86
C ALA A 263 -13.96 -33.38 -37.16
N GLY A 264 -13.30 -33.96 -36.14
CA GLY A 264 -12.23 -33.28 -35.38
C GLY A 264 -11.00 -32.99 -36.25
N VAL A 265 -10.58 -33.95 -37.10
CA VAL A 265 -9.49 -33.78 -38.03
C VAL A 265 -9.77 -32.62 -39.01
N ARG A 266 -11.00 -32.57 -39.54
CA ARG A 266 -11.44 -31.49 -40.45
C ARG A 266 -11.51 -30.15 -39.77
N PHE A 267 -12.03 -30.11 -38.52
CA PHE A 267 -12.14 -28.93 -37.69
C PHE A 267 -10.76 -28.35 -37.37
N LEU A 268 -9.88 -29.16 -36.79
CA LEU A 268 -8.52 -28.75 -36.46
C LEU A 268 -7.70 -28.33 -37.67
N SER A 269 -7.86 -29.04 -38.82
CA SER A 269 -7.21 -28.65 -40.09
C SER A 269 -7.68 -27.26 -40.60
N LYS A 270 -8.96 -26.95 -40.42
CA LYS A 270 -9.53 -25.65 -40.76
C LYS A 270 -8.93 -24.56 -39.90
N ILE A 271 -8.95 -24.77 -38.55
CA ILE A 271 -8.37 -23.83 -37.57
C ILE A 271 -6.90 -23.57 -37.91
N LYS A 272 -6.11 -24.63 -38.14
CA LYS A 272 -4.67 -24.48 -38.45
C LYS A 272 -4.38 -23.68 -39.72
N LYS A 273 -5.27 -23.75 -40.73
CA LYS A 273 -5.18 -22.93 -41.92
C LYS A 273 -5.51 -21.44 -41.68
N GLU A 274 -6.51 -21.18 -40.84
CA GLU A 274 -6.91 -19.82 -40.47
C GLU A 274 -5.96 -19.18 -39.46
N ARG A 275 -5.49 -19.99 -38.49
CA ARG A 275 -4.64 -19.56 -37.35
C ARG A 275 -3.55 -20.59 -37.07
N PHE A 276 -2.37 -20.40 -37.67
CA PHE A 276 -1.25 -21.32 -37.56
C PHE A 276 -0.66 -21.41 -36.15
N ASP A 277 -0.87 -20.39 -35.32
CA ASP A 277 -0.27 -20.20 -34.00
C ASP A 277 -1.05 -20.82 -32.83
N ILE A 278 -2.31 -21.30 -33.07
CA ILE A 278 -3.14 -21.92 -32.03
C ILE A 278 -2.66 -23.35 -31.75
N PRO A 279 -2.34 -23.72 -30.50
CA PRO A 279 -2.09 -25.11 -30.08
C PRO A 279 -3.33 -25.98 -30.21
N LEU A 280 -3.14 -27.18 -30.76
CA LEU A 280 -4.20 -28.14 -31.03
C LEU A 280 -3.92 -29.46 -30.32
N LEU A 281 -4.94 -30.01 -29.63
CA LEU A 281 -4.94 -31.31 -29.02
C LEU A 281 -6.05 -32.15 -29.65
N LEU A 282 -5.72 -33.34 -30.21
CA LEU A 282 -6.66 -34.30 -30.70
C LEU A 282 -6.79 -35.44 -29.70
N THR A 283 -8.00 -35.70 -29.22
CA THR A 283 -8.28 -36.83 -28.32
C THR A 283 -9.05 -37.94 -29.04
N SER A 284 -8.77 -39.19 -28.71
CA SER A 284 -9.50 -40.34 -29.24
C SER A 284 -9.44 -41.54 -28.28
N SER A 285 -10.45 -42.40 -28.33
CA SER A 285 -10.40 -43.71 -27.68
C SER A 285 -9.74 -44.78 -28.55
N GLU A 286 -9.31 -44.44 -29.77
CA GLU A 286 -8.66 -45.31 -30.76
C GLU A 286 -7.26 -44.80 -31.04
N SER A 287 -6.23 -45.53 -30.59
CA SER A 287 -4.82 -45.14 -30.73
C SER A 287 -4.35 -45.01 -32.22
N SER A 288 -5.05 -45.68 -33.14
CA SER A 288 -4.82 -45.58 -34.61
C SER A 288 -4.99 -44.12 -35.16
N ASN A 289 -5.76 -43.28 -34.44
CA ASN A 289 -5.97 -41.89 -34.82
C ASN A 289 -4.76 -40.98 -34.55
N ALA A 290 -3.69 -41.51 -33.91
CA ALA A 290 -2.42 -40.77 -33.76
C ALA A 290 -1.79 -40.38 -35.11
N GLU A 291 -1.91 -41.23 -36.15
CA GLU A 291 -1.45 -40.92 -37.49
C GLU A 291 -2.19 -39.74 -38.12
N LYS A 292 -3.49 -39.59 -37.86
CA LYS A 292 -4.30 -38.45 -38.29
C LYS A 292 -3.86 -37.16 -37.59
N ALA A 293 -3.53 -37.22 -36.31
CA ALA A 293 -3.00 -36.05 -35.56
C ALA A 293 -1.65 -35.59 -36.14
N ALA A 294 -0.80 -36.50 -36.59
CA ALA A 294 0.48 -36.17 -37.19
C ALA A 294 0.37 -35.42 -38.54
N THR A 295 -0.76 -35.62 -39.27
CA THR A 295 -1.03 -34.88 -40.53
C THR A 295 -1.45 -33.44 -40.28
N ILE A 296 -1.90 -33.13 -39.04
CA ILE A 296 -2.18 -31.82 -38.55
C ILE A 296 -1.18 -31.61 -37.43
N PRO A 297 -0.42 -30.51 -37.32
CA PRO A 297 0.50 -30.33 -36.17
C PRO A 297 -0.28 -30.19 -34.85
N ALA A 298 -0.92 -31.28 -34.42
CA ALA A 298 -1.69 -31.41 -33.20
C ALA A 298 -1.09 -32.49 -32.27
N VAL A 299 -1.10 -32.22 -30.97
CA VAL A 299 -0.76 -33.23 -29.96
C VAL A 299 -1.84 -34.29 -29.93
N PHE A 300 -1.47 -35.57 -29.87
CA PHE A 300 -2.44 -36.68 -29.75
C PHE A 300 -2.46 -37.19 -28.30
N VAL A 301 -3.68 -37.44 -27.79
CA VAL A 301 -3.89 -38.01 -26.46
C VAL A 301 -4.94 -39.15 -26.56
N ASP A 302 -4.55 -40.36 -26.09
CA ASP A 302 -5.46 -41.48 -25.98
C ASP A 302 -6.32 -41.36 -24.73
N LYS A 303 -7.68 -41.30 -24.89
CA LYS A 303 -8.62 -41.20 -23.78
C LYS A 303 -8.57 -42.36 -22.80
N ASN A 304 -8.03 -43.53 -23.22
CA ASN A 304 -7.87 -44.71 -22.41
C ASN A 304 -6.47 -44.87 -21.83
N SER A 305 -5.58 -43.88 -22.06
CA SER A 305 -4.21 -43.88 -21.53
C SER A 305 -4.20 -43.80 -19.99
N GLN A 306 -3.33 -44.57 -19.35
CA GLN A 306 -3.08 -44.44 -17.91
C GLN A 306 -2.37 -43.11 -17.56
N THR A 307 -1.71 -42.48 -18.52
CA THR A 307 -0.99 -41.21 -18.43
C THR A 307 -1.80 -40.02 -18.93
N LEU A 308 -3.12 -40.20 -19.16
CA LEU A 308 -4.03 -39.16 -19.69
C LEU A 308 -3.85 -37.80 -18.96
N ILE A 309 -3.81 -37.81 -17.61
CA ILE A 309 -3.71 -36.59 -16.80
C ILE A 309 -2.34 -35.92 -17.03
N GLU A 310 -1.28 -36.73 -17.11
CA GLU A 310 0.10 -36.22 -17.34
C GLU A 310 0.24 -35.63 -18.75
N GLU A 311 -0.36 -36.27 -19.75
CA GLU A 311 -0.36 -35.81 -21.13
C GLU A 311 -1.15 -34.50 -21.31
N VAL A 312 -2.31 -34.40 -20.67
CA VAL A 312 -3.10 -33.15 -20.60
C VAL A 312 -2.30 -32.07 -19.89
N ARG A 313 -1.67 -32.36 -18.75
CA ARG A 313 -0.80 -31.41 -18.02
C ARG A 313 0.37 -30.93 -18.89
N SER A 314 1.03 -31.83 -19.60
CA SER A 314 2.12 -31.47 -20.53
C SER A 314 1.63 -30.51 -21.61
N PHE A 315 0.42 -30.74 -22.17
CA PHE A 315 -0.17 -29.84 -23.13
C PHE A 315 -0.40 -28.41 -22.56
N PHE A 316 -0.90 -28.31 -21.33
CA PHE A 316 -1.09 -27.01 -20.65
C PHE A 316 0.25 -26.32 -20.41
N ILE A 317 1.23 -27.06 -19.91
CA ILE A 317 2.57 -26.50 -19.54
C ILE A 317 3.34 -26.09 -20.80
N GLU A 318 3.46 -26.99 -21.78
CA GLU A 318 4.38 -26.83 -22.90
C GLU A 318 3.74 -26.12 -24.10
N GLN A 319 2.47 -26.42 -24.40
CA GLN A 319 1.83 -25.91 -25.62
C GLN A 319 0.96 -24.66 -25.35
N LEU A 320 0.18 -24.61 -24.25
CA LEU A 320 -0.60 -23.44 -23.91
C LEU A 320 0.21 -22.34 -23.23
N GLY A 321 1.43 -22.62 -22.77
CA GLY A 321 2.37 -21.62 -22.24
C GLY A 321 2.27 -21.36 -20.74
N PHE A 322 1.61 -22.25 -19.95
CA PHE A 322 1.55 -22.11 -18.50
C PHE A 322 2.87 -22.41 -17.77
N GLY A 323 3.76 -23.22 -18.40
CA GLY A 323 5.10 -23.53 -17.88
C GLY A 323 6.12 -22.42 -18.12
N ASP A 324 7.37 -22.68 -17.71
CA ASP A 324 8.49 -21.78 -18.04
C ASP A 324 8.62 -21.61 -19.55
N PHE A 325 9.02 -20.41 -19.98
CA PHE A 325 9.37 -20.23 -21.41
C PHE A 325 10.72 -20.89 -21.68
N VAL A 326 10.75 -21.80 -22.65
CA VAL A 326 11.98 -22.49 -23.04
C VAL A 326 12.48 -21.89 -24.35
N PHE A 327 13.61 -21.20 -24.28
CA PHE A 327 14.27 -20.66 -25.47
C PHE A 327 14.98 -21.78 -26.22
N ARG A 328 14.62 -21.97 -27.49
CA ARG A 328 15.12 -23.05 -28.35
C ARG A 328 15.71 -22.49 -29.67
N LYS A 329 16.68 -23.18 -30.20
CA LYS A 329 17.11 -22.98 -31.58
C LYS A 329 16.12 -23.63 -32.54
N PRO A 330 16.19 -23.29 -33.87
CA PRO A 330 15.39 -23.94 -34.88
C PRO A 330 15.55 -25.47 -34.96
N ASP A 331 16.68 -26.01 -34.53
CA ASP A 331 16.97 -27.46 -34.41
C ASP A 331 16.33 -28.11 -33.15
N GLY A 332 15.64 -27.35 -32.31
CA GLY A 332 14.97 -27.82 -31.08
C GLY A 332 15.84 -27.81 -29.83
N ARG A 333 17.16 -27.50 -29.95
CA ARG A 333 18.07 -27.44 -28.80
C ARG A 333 17.73 -26.31 -27.86
N GLU A 334 17.56 -26.63 -26.59
CA GLU A 334 17.32 -25.68 -25.51
C GLU A 334 18.56 -24.81 -25.26
N ILE A 335 18.33 -23.50 -25.02
CA ILE A 335 19.39 -22.51 -24.75
C ILE A 335 19.23 -21.99 -23.32
N ASP A 336 18.02 -21.59 -22.95
CA ASP A 336 17.73 -20.95 -21.65
C ASP A 336 16.26 -21.13 -21.29
N ARG A 337 15.89 -20.77 -20.02
CA ARG A 337 14.52 -20.82 -19.51
C ARG A 337 14.15 -19.55 -18.76
N ALA A 338 12.92 -19.11 -18.93
CA ALA A 338 12.36 -18.00 -18.17
C ALA A 338 11.10 -18.41 -17.41
N SER A 339 11.14 -18.28 -16.12
CA SER A 339 10.00 -18.56 -15.22
C SER A 339 9.11 -17.33 -15.00
N ASN A 340 9.63 -16.11 -15.17
CA ASN A 340 8.93 -14.83 -14.99
C ASN A 340 9.35 -13.80 -16.02
N LEU A 341 8.65 -12.63 -16.04
CA LEU A 341 8.90 -11.56 -17.02
C LEU A 341 10.31 -10.97 -16.93
N ARG A 342 10.92 -10.90 -15.75
CA ARG A 342 12.27 -10.36 -15.55
C ARG A 342 13.33 -11.27 -16.20
N ILE A 343 13.25 -12.57 -15.90
CA ILE A 343 14.16 -13.55 -16.51
C ILE A 343 13.92 -13.59 -18.02
N PHE A 344 12.66 -13.51 -18.45
CA PHE A 344 12.30 -13.50 -19.87
C PHE A 344 12.90 -12.29 -20.61
N GLU A 345 12.82 -11.09 -20.05
CA GLU A 345 13.46 -9.90 -20.56
C GLU A 345 14.98 -10.07 -20.69
N ARG A 346 15.63 -10.55 -19.61
CA ARG A 346 17.07 -10.82 -19.61
C ARG A 346 17.47 -11.85 -20.65
N CYS A 347 16.72 -12.95 -20.79
CA CYS A 347 17.00 -13.97 -21.80
C CYS A 347 16.86 -13.40 -23.22
N ILE A 348 15.83 -12.61 -23.49
CA ILE A 348 15.66 -11.94 -24.79
C ILE A 348 16.90 -11.09 -25.14
N GLN A 349 17.54 -10.44 -24.17
CA GLN A 349 18.77 -9.67 -24.41
C GLN A 349 19.95 -10.53 -24.87
N THR A 350 20.05 -11.77 -24.41
CA THR A 350 21.25 -12.62 -24.51
C THR A 350 21.14 -13.77 -25.51
N ILE A 351 19.91 -14.20 -25.88
CA ILE A 351 19.74 -15.32 -26.83
C ILE A 351 20.28 -15.01 -28.24
N PRO A 352 20.80 -16.04 -28.96
CA PRO A 352 21.20 -15.89 -30.37
C PRO A 352 20.04 -15.42 -31.26
N GLU A 353 20.38 -14.74 -32.35
CA GLU A 353 19.43 -14.19 -33.30
C GLU A 353 18.52 -15.27 -33.93
N ASP A 354 19.09 -16.43 -34.27
CA ASP A 354 18.35 -17.58 -34.84
C ASP A 354 17.26 -18.10 -33.88
N SER A 355 17.50 -18.10 -32.55
CA SER A 355 16.52 -18.43 -31.55
C SER A 355 15.46 -17.35 -31.42
N PHE A 356 15.84 -16.07 -31.41
CA PHE A 356 14.90 -14.97 -31.31
C PHE A 356 13.89 -14.98 -32.49
N VAL A 357 14.39 -15.08 -33.74
CA VAL A 357 13.57 -15.18 -34.96
C VAL A 357 12.67 -16.42 -34.94
N HIS A 358 13.20 -17.57 -34.47
CA HIS A 358 12.43 -18.80 -34.36
C HIS A 358 11.15 -18.60 -33.49
N HIS A 359 11.27 -17.95 -32.32
CA HIS A 359 10.14 -17.75 -31.42
C HIS A 359 9.20 -16.62 -31.85
N THR A 360 9.70 -15.52 -32.39
CA THR A 360 8.88 -14.41 -32.90
C THR A 360 8.02 -14.81 -34.08
N SER A 361 8.58 -15.56 -35.05
CA SER A 361 7.84 -16.04 -36.23
C SER A 361 6.70 -17.01 -35.90
N ARG A 362 6.74 -17.65 -34.74
CA ARG A 362 5.73 -18.64 -34.25
C ARG A 362 4.73 -18.07 -33.25
N ASN A 363 4.84 -16.77 -32.88
CA ASN A 363 4.07 -16.14 -31.83
C ASN A 363 4.24 -16.79 -30.44
N ASP A 364 5.36 -17.48 -30.19
CA ASP A 364 5.60 -18.18 -28.94
C ASP A 364 5.65 -17.20 -27.76
N PHE A 365 6.25 -16.01 -27.92
CA PHE A 365 6.32 -14.97 -26.88
C PHE A 365 4.92 -14.48 -26.48
N SER A 366 4.09 -14.10 -27.44
CA SER A 366 2.73 -13.63 -27.15
C SER A 366 1.87 -14.72 -26.50
N ARG A 367 2.00 -15.98 -26.90
CA ARG A 367 1.27 -17.11 -26.32
C ARG A 367 1.62 -17.28 -24.84
N TRP A 368 2.92 -17.26 -24.50
CA TRP A 368 3.40 -17.36 -23.12
C TRP A 368 2.94 -16.19 -22.24
N LEU A 369 2.92 -14.97 -22.79
CA LEU A 369 2.40 -13.78 -22.12
C LEU A 369 0.90 -13.89 -21.87
N PHE A 370 0.12 -14.40 -22.83
CA PHE A 370 -1.31 -14.65 -22.66
C PHE A 370 -1.61 -15.62 -21.54
N ALA A 371 -0.87 -16.73 -21.44
CA ALA A 371 -1.03 -17.69 -20.36
C ALA A 371 -0.81 -17.08 -18.97
N ARG A 372 0.05 -16.04 -18.88
CA ARG A 372 0.34 -15.27 -17.65
C ARG A 372 -0.58 -14.09 -17.41
N THR A 373 -1.70 -14.01 -18.13
CA THR A 373 -2.67 -12.91 -18.02
C THR A 373 -2.10 -11.52 -18.35
N GLU A 374 -0.94 -11.43 -18.99
CA GLU A 374 -0.39 -10.20 -19.57
C GLU A 374 -1.05 -9.89 -20.93
N ILE A 375 -2.39 -9.79 -20.91
CA ILE A 375 -3.23 -9.77 -22.11
C ILE A 375 -2.90 -8.59 -23.02
N ASN A 376 -2.78 -7.37 -22.44
CA ASN A 376 -2.46 -6.17 -23.20
C ASN A 376 -1.08 -6.25 -23.88
N LEU A 377 -0.06 -6.68 -23.11
CA LEU A 377 1.28 -6.86 -23.65
C LEU A 377 1.31 -7.92 -24.75
N ALA A 378 0.69 -9.08 -24.52
CA ALA A 378 0.60 -10.16 -25.47
C ALA A 378 -0.13 -9.76 -26.77
N SER A 379 -1.22 -8.98 -26.66
CA SER A 379 -1.99 -8.47 -27.80
C SER A 379 -1.19 -7.49 -28.66
N LYS A 380 -0.30 -6.71 -28.05
CA LYS A 380 0.59 -5.81 -28.76
C LYS A 380 1.77 -6.55 -29.42
N VAL A 381 2.31 -7.59 -28.77
CA VAL A 381 3.41 -8.41 -29.32
C VAL A 381 2.96 -9.29 -30.49
N ARG A 382 1.73 -9.83 -30.43
CA ARG A 382 1.23 -10.83 -31.38
C ARG A 382 1.22 -10.38 -32.86
N PRO A 383 0.78 -9.15 -33.23
CA PRO A 383 0.72 -8.71 -34.62
C PRO A 383 2.09 -8.37 -35.22
N ILE A 384 3.10 -8.16 -34.37
CA ILE A 384 4.42 -7.67 -34.77
C ILE A 384 5.18 -8.73 -35.54
N ARG A 385 5.81 -8.31 -36.67
CA ARG A 385 6.63 -9.15 -37.55
C ARG A 385 8.02 -8.53 -37.68
N GLU A 386 8.97 -9.37 -38.10
CA GLU A 386 10.34 -8.92 -38.41
C GLU A 386 10.37 -7.82 -39.45
N GLU A 387 9.46 -7.88 -40.44
CA GLU A 387 9.32 -6.91 -41.55
C GLU A 387 8.94 -5.49 -41.08
N ASP A 388 8.41 -5.35 -39.89
CA ASP A 388 8.04 -4.06 -39.30
C ASP A 388 9.26 -3.26 -38.80
N PHE A 389 10.44 -3.88 -38.73
CA PHE A 389 11.67 -3.29 -38.23
C PHE A 389 12.78 -3.28 -39.27
N SER A 390 13.70 -2.33 -39.10
CA SER A 390 14.89 -2.20 -39.98
C SER A 390 15.95 -3.28 -39.70
N SER A 391 15.92 -3.95 -38.56
CA SER A 391 16.81 -5.06 -38.19
C SER A 391 16.19 -5.92 -37.10
N VAL A 392 16.69 -7.17 -36.97
CA VAL A 392 16.30 -8.09 -35.88
C VAL A 392 16.64 -7.48 -34.52
N GLU A 393 17.76 -6.75 -34.41
CA GLU A 393 18.14 -6.11 -33.14
C GLU A 393 17.18 -4.98 -32.76
N ASN A 394 16.67 -4.20 -33.71
CA ASN A 394 15.64 -3.18 -33.41
C ASN A 394 14.33 -3.81 -32.96
N HIS A 395 13.94 -4.95 -33.52
CA HIS A 395 12.80 -5.74 -33.03
C HIS A 395 13.05 -6.24 -31.61
N ARG A 396 14.24 -6.75 -31.29
CA ARG A 396 14.65 -7.19 -29.97
C ARG A 396 14.57 -6.07 -28.95
N GLN A 397 15.16 -4.91 -29.23
CA GLN A 397 15.17 -3.75 -28.35
C GLN A 397 13.76 -3.22 -28.11
N TYR A 398 12.91 -3.24 -29.11
CA TYR A 398 11.50 -2.90 -28.95
C TYR A 398 10.79 -3.83 -27.97
N LEU A 399 10.92 -5.15 -28.11
CA LEU A 399 10.32 -6.12 -27.18
C LEU A 399 10.84 -5.95 -25.75
N ILE A 400 12.14 -5.72 -25.58
CA ILE A 400 12.74 -5.44 -24.28
C ILE A 400 12.11 -4.20 -23.67
N SER A 401 12.02 -3.10 -24.42
CA SER A 401 11.47 -1.82 -23.94
C SER A 401 10.01 -1.93 -23.48
N ILE A 402 9.15 -2.62 -24.24
CA ILE A 402 7.74 -2.78 -23.86
C ILE A 402 7.55 -3.72 -22.68
N ILE A 403 8.36 -4.79 -22.56
CA ILE A 403 8.33 -5.69 -21.41
C ILE A 403 8.82 -4.94 -20.16
N HIS A 404 9.91 -4.18 -20.28
CA HIS A 404 10.45 -3.34 -19.22
C HIS A 404 9.42 -2.29 -18.74
N ALA A 405 8.81 -1.54 -19.67
CA ALA A 405 7.77 -0.56 -19.36
C ALA A 405 6.60 -1.21 -18.62
N ARG A 406 6.16 -2.39 -19.07
CA ARG A 406 5.08 -3.14 -18.41
C ARG A 406 5.44 -3.60 -17.00
N ARG A 407 6.66 -4.06 -16.78
CA ARG A 407 7.15 -4.47 -15.46
C ARG A 407 7.17 -3.28 -14.50
N ARG A 408 7.75 -2.15 -14.91
CA ARG A 408 7.76 -0.92 -14.10
C ARG A 408 6.35 -0.49 -13.75
N GLN A 409 5.45 -0.45 -14.71
CA GLN A 409 4.06 -0.03 -14.48
C GLN A 409 3.31 -0.96 -13.52
N ARG A 410 3.49 -2.29 -13.64
CA ARG A 410 2.86 -3.27 -12.76
C ARG A 410 3.28 -3.10 -11.29
N GLN A 411 4.50 -2.64 -11.05
CA GLN A 411 5.09 -2.49 -9.72
C GLN A 411 4.81 -1.12 -9.10
N LYS A 412 4.51 -0.09 -9.91
CA LYS A 412 4.22 1.26 -9.42
C LYS A 412 2.95 1.28 -8.56
N GLY A 413 2.99 1.97 -7.39
CA GLY A 413 1.86 2.15 -6.46
C GLY A 413 1.38 0.88 -5.75
N VAL A 414 2.08 -0.22 -5.91
CA VAL A 414 1.74 -1.52 -5.32
C VAL A 414 2.82 -1.92 -4.32
N VAL A 415 2.39 -2.41 -3.16
CA VAL A 415 3.30 -3.01 -2.18
C VAL A 415 3.62 -4.43 -2.60
N VAL A 416 4.87 -4.66 -3.00
CA VAL A 416 5.37 -5.94 -3.53
C VAL A 416 5.97 -6.77 -2.40
N ASN A 417 5.70 -8.08 -2.36
CA ASN A 417 6.43 -8.97 -1.47
C ASN A 417 7.91 -9.05 -1.90
N PHE A 418 8.84 -8.92 -0.95
CA PHE A 418 10.25 -9.07 -1.25
C PHE A 418 10.60 -10.54 -1.47
N GLU A 419 11.22 -10.83 -2.60
CA GLU A 419 11.80 -12.13 -2.93
C GLU A 419 13.20 -11.89 -3.51
N ALA A 420 14.23 -12.41 -2.83
CA ALA A 420 15.63 -12.14 -3.18
C ALA A 420 15.98 -12.44 -4.65
N GLY A 421 15.38 -13.50 -5.24
CA GLY A 421 15.59 -13.87 -6.65
C GLY A 421 14.85 -12.99 -7.66
N GLU A 422 13.86 -12.22 -7.22
CA GLU A 422 13.01 -11.36 -8.07
C GLU A 422 13.16 -9.86 -7.74
N PHE A 423 14.07 -9.51 -6.81
CA PHE A 423 14.31 -8.14 -6.41
C PHE A 423 14.79 -7.28 -7.58
N ASP A 424 14.13 -6.15 -7.79
CA ASP A 424 14.41 -5.19 -8.85
C ASP A 424 14.47 -3.77 -8.27
N LEU A 425 15.54 -3.04 -8.61
CA LEU A 425 15.70 -1.64 -8.20
C LEU A 425 14.63 -0.69 -8.79
N ASP A 426 13.89 -1.14 -9.80
CA ASP A 426 12.79 -0.36 -10.38
C ASP A 426 11.50 -0.36 -9.54
N THR A 427 11.44 -1.18 -8.49
CA THR A 427 10.29 -1.23 -7.58
C THR A 427 10.44 -0.22 -6.46
N ASP A 428 9.41 0.57 -6.21
CA ASP A 428 9.45 1.64 -5.22
C ASP A 428 9.08 1.16 -3.80
N PHE A 429 8.25 0.10 -3.67
CA PHE A 429 7.72 -0.30 -2.37
C PHE A 429 7.69 -1.82 -2.17
N PHE A 430 8.48 -2.30 -1.20
CA PHE A 430 8.57 -3.72 -0.83
C PHE A 430 8.09 -4.00 0.59
N LYS A 431 7.68 -5.23 0.86
CA LYS A 431 7.48 -5.73 2.22
C LYS A 431 8.11 -7.09 2.45
N ILE A 432 8.64 -7.31 3.65
CA ILE A 432 9.14 -8.57 4.17
C ILE A 432 8.13 -9.08 5.22
N GLY A 433 7.61 -10.29 5.04
CA GLY A 433 6.62 -10.93 5.91
C GLY A 433 5.16 -10.62 5.54
N LYS A 434 4.21 -11.27 6.25
CA LYS A 434 2.77 -11.26 5.95
C LYS A 434 1.95 -10.32 6.84
N GLY A 435 2.53 -9.79 7.92
CA GLY A 435 1.83 -8.93 8.86
C GLY A 435 1.43 -7.55 8.33
N SER A 436 1.03 -6.65 9.23
CA SER A 436 0.68 -5.27 8.90
C SER A 436 1.92 -4.43 8.57
N LEU A 437 1.74 -3.43 7.71
CA LEU A 437 2.77 -2.43 7.39
C LEU A 437 2.92 -1.36 8.49
N GLY A 438 1.97 -1.27 9.44
CA GLY A 438 1.89 -0.16 10.40
C GLY A 438 1.32 1.13 9.79
N GLY A 439 1.17 2.18 10.60
CA GLY A 439 0.48 3.39 10.21
C GLY A 439 1.23 4.22 9.16
N LYS A 440 2.50 4.57 9.43
CA LYS A 440 3.32 5.37 8.50
C LYS A 440 3.48 4.72 7.13
N ALA A 441 3.80 3.41 7.09
CA ALA A 441 3.97 2.71 5.83
C ALA A 441 2.66 2.56 5.04
N ARG A 442 1.51 2.44 5.74
CA ARG A 442 0.18 2.48 5.09
C ARG A 442 -0.09 3.85 4.44
N GLY A 443 0.23 4.93 5.15
CA GLY A 443 0.12 6.29 4.61
C GLY A 443 0.98 6.51 3.37
N LEU A 444 2.24 6.02 3.37
CA LEU A 444 3.13 6.06 2.19
C LEU A 444 2.62 5.22 1.02
N ALA A 445 2.16 4.00 1.28
CA ALA A 445 1.59 3.13 0.24
C ALA A 445 0.34 3.75 -0.37
N PHE A 446 -0.50 4.40 0.45
CA PHE A 446 -1.67 5.14 -0.01
C PHE A 446 -1.28 6.36 -0.86
N ALA A 447 -0.30 7.16 -0.42
CA ALA A 447 0.23 8.29 -1.18
C ALA A 447 0.80 7.84 -2.54
N SER A 448 1.51 6.70 -2.59
CA SER A 448 1.99 6.11 -3.84
C SER A 448 0.85 5.80 -4.81
N ASN A 449 -0.25 5.25 -4.30
CA ASN A 449 -1.44 4.96 -5.11
C ASN A 449 -2.14 6.25 -5.61
N LEU A 450 -2.23 7.30 -4.76
CA LEU A 450 -2.79 8.60 -5.15
C LEU A 450 -1.98 9.27 -6.26
N LEU A 451 -0.66 9.33 -6.11
CA LEU A 451 0.24 9.91 -7.11
C LEU A 451 0.10 9.25 -8.48
N GLN A 452 -0.02 7.93 -8.52
CA GLN A 452 -0.19 7.20 -9.78
C GLN A 452 -1.51 7.47 -10.49
N ARG A 453 -2.56 7.76 -9.72
CA ARG A 453 -3.87 8.09 -10.29
C ARG A 453 -3.97 9.53 -10.79
N SER A 454 -2.99 10.38 -10.44
CA SER A 454 -2.97 11.80 -10.77
C SER A 454 -2.11 12.11 -11.99
N ALA A 455 -2.54 11.61 -13.18
CA ALA A 455 -1.87 11.92 -14.44
C ALA A 455 -1.78 13.45 -14.71
N GLU A 456 -2.80 14.21 -14.28
CA GLU A 456 -2.84 15.67 -14.39
C GLU A 456 -1.73 16.34 -13.57
N LEU A 457 -1.38 15.83 -12.38
CA LEU A 457 -0.30 16.35 -11.56
C LEU A 457 1.05 16.21 -12.28
N HIS A 458 1.34 15.01 -12.79
CA HIS A 458 2.58 14.75 -13.54
C HIS A 458 2.68 15.59 -14.81
N LYS A 459 1.57 15.79 -15.53
CA LYS A 459 1.54 16.63 -16.72
C LYS A 459 1.72 18.12 -16.40
N LYS A 460 1.16 18.60 -15.26
CA LYS A 460 1.30 19.99 -14.83
C LYS A 460 2.75 20.32 -14.42
N TYR A 461 3.47 19.34 -13.86
CA TYR A 461 4.84 19.48 -13.35
C TYR A 461 5.80 18.54 -14.09
N GLU A 462 5.77 18.54 -15.42
CA GLU A 462 6.60 17.66 -16.27
C GLU A 462 8.12 17.87 -16.09
N ASP A 463 8.53 19.06 -15.63
CA ASP A 463 9.92 19.40 -15.32
C ASP A 463 10.36 19.03 -13.88
N VAL A 464 9.51 18.36 -13.10
CA VAL A 464 9.77 17.96 -11.72
C VAL A 464 9.53 16.47 -11.55
N ASN A 465 10.53 15.75 -11.05
CA ASN A 465 10.39 14.34 -10.67
C ASN A 465 9.65 14.23 -9.32
N ILE A 466 8.36 13.92 -9.35
CA ILE A 466 7.52 13.72 -8.14
C ILE A 466 7.47 12.23 -7.83
N PHE A 467 7.98 11.81 -6.66
CA PHE A 467 8.12 10.39 -6.33
C PHE A 467 8.07 10.11 -4.83
N ILE A 468 7.93 8.83 -4.49
CA ILE A 468 8.15 8.31 -3.14
C ILE A 468 9.51 7.61 -3.12
N PRO A 469 10.42 7.92 -2.17
CA PRO A 469 11.70 7.23 -2.06
C PRO A 469 11.50 5.73 -1.87
N ARG A 470 12.40 4.94 -2.45
CA ARG A 470 12.35 3.48 -2.35
C ARG A 470 12.22 3.04 -0.90
N THR A 471 11.21 2.24 -0.65
CA THR A 471 10.79 1.88 0.70
C THR A 471 10.66 0.36 0.82
N MET A 472 11.34 -0.21 1.81
CA MET A 472 11.14 -1.59 2.26
C MET A 472 10.52 -1.59 3.65
N VAL A 473 9.54 -2.44 3.90
CA VAL A 473 8.87 -2.55 5.19
C VAL A 473 9.00 -3.96 5.75
N ILE A 474 9.60 -4.10 6.92
CA ILE A 474 9.47 -5.33 7.71
C ILE A 474 8.14 -5.23 8.44
N THR A 475 7.23 -6.15 8.12
CA THR A 475 5.88 -6.15 8.69
C THR A 475 5.87 -6.49 10.18
N THR A 476 4.73 -6.30 10.85
CA THR A 476 4.57 -6.65 12.27
C THR A 476 4.85 -8.12 12.60
N GLU A 477 4.80 -9.03 11.62
CA GLU A 477 5.22 -10.43 11.81
C GLU A 477 6.69 -10.55 12.21
N GLY A 478 7.56 -9.67 11.65
CA GLY A 478 8.98 -9.62 12.02
C GLY A 478 9.18 -9.26 13.49
N PHE A 479 8.41 -8.27 13.99
CA PHE A 479 8.42 -7.88 15.40
C PHE A 479 7.91 -9.01 16.29
N ASP A 480 6.78 -9.61 15.97
CA ASP A 480 6.20 -10.72 16.72
C ASP A 480 7.19 -11.89 16.83
N THR A 481 7.78 -12.30 15.70
CA THR A 481 8.78 -13.38 15.64
C THR A 481 10.00 -13.07 16.51
N PHE A 482 10.50 -11.82 16.44
CA PHE A 482 11.66 -11.39 17.21
C PHE A 482 11.39 -11.35 18.72
N VAL A 483 10.30 -10.70 19.13
CA VAL A 483 9.94 -10.51 20.55
C VAL A 483 9.54 -11.83 21.22
N GLU A 484 8.77 -12.68 20.52
CA GLU A 484 8.36 -13.99 21.06
C GLU A 484 9.51 -14.97 21.12
N GLY A 485 10.33 -15.05 20.06
CA GLY A 485 11.49 -15.93 19.99
C GLY A 485 12.54 -15.67 21.08
N ASN A 486 12.64 -14.41 21.53
CA ASN A 486 13.56 -13.97 22.57
C ASN A 486 12.92 -13.71 23.93
N HIS A 487 11.64 -14.02 24.12
CA HIS A 487 10.90 -13.83 25.37
C HIS A 487 10.91 -12.39 25.92
N LEU A 488 10.93 -11.36 25.05
CA LEU A 488 11.08 -9.94 25.43
C LEU A 488 9.77 -9.26 25.87
N LYS A 489 8.59 -9.90 25.71
CA LYS A 489 7.29 -9.31 26.08
C LYS A 489 7.19 -8.84 27.53
N GLY A 490 7.93 -9.46 28.45
CA GLY A 490 7.96 -9.07 29.86
C GLY A 490 8.46 -7.64 30.09
N LEU A 491 9.34 -7.14 29.23
CA LEU A 491 9.91 -5.79 29.32
C LEU A 491 8.85 -4.68 29.12
N ALA A 492 7.78 -4.94 28.39
CA ALA A 492 6.67 -4.00 28.21
C ALA A 492 6.00 -3.55 29.52
N LYS A 493 6.05 -4.40 30.54
CA LYS A 493 5.47 -4.18 31.88
C LYS A 493 6.51 -3.87 32.96
N SER A 494 7.79 -3.94 32.64
CA SER A 494 8.86 -3.70 33.60
C SER A 494 9.05 -2.19 33.82
N ASP A 495 9.65 -1.85 34.96
CA ASP A 495 10.09 -0.47 35.24
C ASP A 495 11.56 -0.25 34.77
N ALA A 496 12.06 -1.10 33.87
CA ALA A 496 13.40 -1.01 33.31
C ALA A 496 13.65 0.32 32.62
N ALA A 497 14.86 0.83 32.75
CA ALA A 497 15.31 2.03 32.04
C ALA A 497 15.43 1.77 30.53
N ASP A 498 15.38 2.82 29.72
CA ASP A 498 15.45 2.72 28.25
C ASP A 498 16.76 2.08 27.79
N GLU A 499 17.90 2.33 28.50
CA GLU A 499 19.19 1.70 28.25
C GLU A 499 19.21 0.18 28.48
N GLU A 500 18.53 -0.27 29.52
CA GLU A 500 18.43 -1.69 29.84
C GLU A 500 17.58 -2.42 28.77
N ILE A 501 16.46 -1.79 28.35
CA ILE A 501 15.60 -2.33 27.31
C ILE A 501 16.38 -2.38 25.97
N ALA A 502 17.04 -1.30 25.57
CA ALA A 502 17.85 -1.26 24.35
C ALA A 502 18.93 -2.35 24.36
N THR A 503 19.64 -2.51 25.49
CA THR A 503 20.67 -3.54 25.64
C THR A 503 20.10 -4.96 25.50
N ALA A 504 18.92 -5.23 26.09
CA ALA A 504 18.26 -6.54 25.98
C ALA A 504 17.88 -6.85 24.52
N PHE A 505 17.31 -5.87 23.80
CA PHE A 505 16.93 -6.03 22.39
C PHE A 505 18.16 -6.20 21.47
N CYS A 506 19.23 -5.44 21.70
CA CYS A 506 20.44 -5.54 20.89
C CYS A 506 21.15 -6.89 21.05
N ARG A 507 21.10 -7.52 22.23
CA ARG A 507 21.67 -8.85 22.50
C ARG A 507 20.82 -9.99 21.98
N ALA A 508 19.55 -9.77 21.72
CA ALA A 508 18.61 -10.79 21.27
C ALA A 508 18.92 -11.29 19.85
N ASP A 509 18.59 -12.55 19.57
CA ASP A 509 18.81 -13.17 18.26
C ASP A 509 17.84 -12.61 17.21
N PHE A 510 18.36 -12.14 16.08
CA PHE A 510 17.54 -11.62 14.98
C PHE A 510 17.09 -12.76 14.07
N PRO A 511 15.81 -12.77 13.58
CA PRO A 511 15.28 -13.85 12.76
C PRO A 511 16.08 -14.02 11.45
N ALA A 512 16.60 -15.25 11.23
CA ALA A 512 17.51 -15.55 10.11
C ALA A 512 16.86 -15.31 8.73
N TRP A 513 15.56 -15.54 8.61
CA TRP A 513 14.83 -15.31 7.35
C TRP A 513 14.77 -13.83 6.98
N ILE A 514 14.58 -12.92 7.95
CA ILE A 514 14.64 -11.47 7.71
C ILE A 514 16.08 -11.05 7.36
N ALA A 515 17.07 -11.56 8.12
CA ALA A 515 18.48 -11.22 7.87
C ALA A 515 18.94 -11.64 6.46
N GLY A 516 18.46 -12.79 5.96
CA GLY A 516 18.71 -13.26 4.60
C GLY A 516 18.14 -12.32 3.53
N ASP A 517 16.90 -11.87 3.70
CA ASP A 517 16.26 -10.93 2.78
C ASP A 517 16.94 -9.54 2.81
N LEU A 518 17.29 -9.04 4.01
CA LEU A 518 18.02 -7.78 4.15
C LEU A 518 19.42 -7.83 3.52
N LYS A 519 20.11 -8.96 3.61
CA LYS A 519 21.39 -9.17 2.96
C LYS A 519 21.25 -9.07 1.44
N ALA A 520 20.28 -9.77 0.86
CA ALA A 520 20.01 -9.72 -0.58
C ALA A 520 19.62 -8.30 -1.05
N TYR A 521 18.87 -7.55 -0.24
CA TYR A 521 18.57 -6.15 -0.51
C TYR A 521 19.83 -5.28 -0.54
N LEU A 522 20.70 -5.39 0.48
CA LEU A 522 21.91 -4.60 0.60
C LEU A 522 22.98 -4.94 -0.47
N GLU A 523 22.94 -6.13 -1.08
CA GLU A 523 23.82 -6.46 -2.22
C GLU A 523 23.65 -5.50 -3.40
N SER A 524 22.43 -5.01 -3.60
CA SER A 524 22.09 -4.09 -4.70
C SER A 524 21.92 -2.64 -4.27
N VAL A 525 21.83 -2.35 -2.96
CA VAL A 525 21.51 -1.02 -2.41
C VAL A 525 22.70 -0.47 -1.65
N THR A 526 23.21 0.68 -2.11
CA THR A 526 24.37 1.38 -1.52
C THR A 526 24.09 2.83 -1.14
N TYR A 527 22.88 3.34 -1.40
CA TYR A 527 22.47 4.68 -1.00
C TYR A 527 22.16 4.73 0.52
N PRO A 528 22.21 5.92 1.13
CA PRO A 528 21.88 6.12 2.54
C PRO A 528 20.43 5.71 2.87
N LEU A 529 20.23 5.19 4.08
CA LEU A 529 18.97 4.62 4.54
C LEU A 529 18.44 5.32 5.79
N ALA A 530 17.11 5.53 5.85
CA ALA A 530 16.39 5.84 7.08
C ALA A 530 15.68 4.59 7.59
N VAL A 531 15.91 4.21 8.84
CA VAL A 531 15.24 3.11 9.53
C VAL A 531 14.24 3.70 10.50
N ARG A 532 12.96 3.65 10.14
CA ARG A 532 11.86 4.37 10.82
C ARG A 532 10.86 3.40 11.44
N SER A 533 10.28 3.78 12.56
CA SER A 533 9.13 3.10 13.16
C SER A 533 7.88 3.20 12.28
N SER A 534 7.03 2.18 12.34
CA SER A 534 5.68 2.17 11.77
C SER A 534 4.78 1.29 12.64
N SER A 535 4.39 1.79 13.81
CA SER A 535 3.50 1.05 14.70
C SER A 535 2.07 1.04 14.16
N LEU A 536 1.23 0.15 14.71
CA LEU A 536 -0.18 0.08 14.29
C LEU A 536 -0.95 1.35 14.62
N LEU A 537 -0.56 2.07 15.67
CA LEU A 537 -1.22 3.28 16.17
C LEU A 537 -0.59 4.57 15.65
N GLU A 538 0.62 4.51 15.08
CA GLU A 538 1.21 5.67 14.40
C GLU A 538 0.34 6.09 13.22
N ASP A 539 0.07 7.40 13.12
CA ASP A 539 -0.77 7.99 12.07
C ASP A 539 -2.24 7.51 12.04
N ALA A 540 -2.75 6.99 13.17
CA ALA A 540 -4.17 6.69 13.29
C ALA A 540 -5.00 7.99 13.39
N GLN A 541 -6.17 8.04 12.71
CA GLN A 541 -7.02 9.25 12.59
C GLN A 541 -7.40 9.93 13.92
N PHE A 542 -7.46 9.19 15.03
CA PHE A 542 -7.97 9.72 16.30
C PHE A 542 -7.00 9.58 17.47
N ARG A 543 -5.87 8.90 17.30
CA ARG A 543 -4.89 8.62 18.35
C ARG A 543 -3.49 8.51 17.77
N ALA A 544 -2.92 9.62 17.31
CA ALA A 544 -1.60 9.61 16.70
C ALA A 544 -0.49 9.49 17.76
N TYR A 545 0.44 8.56 17.54
CA TYR A 545 1.66 8.37 18.35
C TYR A 545 2.85 9.03 17.64
N ALA A 546 2.81 10.35 17.50
CA ALA A 546 3.83 11.07 16.73
C ALA A 546 5.14 11.26 17.52
N GLY A 547 6.29 10.93 16.94
CA GLY A 547 7.62 11.19 17.51
C GLY A 547 7.95 10.47 18.81
N LEU A 548 7.20 9.40 19.15
CA LEU A 548 7.43 8.61 20.37
C LEU A 548 8.48 7.51 20.17
N TYR A 549 8.62 7.02 18.94
CA TYR A 549 9.52 5.94 18.58
C TYR A 549 10.75 6.47 17.84
N ARG A 550 11.80 5.68 17.80
CA ARG A 550 13.11 6.09 17.24
C ARG A 550 13.18 5.95 15.74
N THR A 551 14.04 6.82 15.15
CA THR A 551 14.42 6.80 13.74
C THR A 551 15.94 6.89 13.64
N TYR A 552 16.56 5.97 12.89
CA TYR A 552 18.00 5.95 12.68
C TYR A 552 18.34 6.20 11.21
N MET A 553 19.32 7.06 10.95
CA MET A 553 19.83 7.30 9.61
C MET A 553 21.20 6.63 9.46
N LEU A 554 21.36 5.82 8.41
CA LEU A 554 22.54 5.01 8.13
C LEU A 554 23.21 5.49 6.84
N PRO A 555 24.53 5.69 6.81
CA PRO A 555 25.27 6.02 5.59
C PRO A 555 25.19 4.90 4.54
N ASN A 556 25.18 3.63 4.98
CA ASN A 556 25.16 2.44 4.14
C ASN A 556 26.29 2.37 3.08
N ASP A 557 27.42 3.01 3.35
CA ASP A 557 28.55 3.21 2.43
C ASP A 557 29.80 2.38 2.78
N HIS A 558 29.73 1.53 3.83
CA HIS A 558 30.83 0.65 4.18
C HIS A 558 31.09 -0.39 3.06
N PRO A 559 32.36 -0.63 2.66
CA PRO A 559 32.67 -1.56 1.55
C PRO A 559 32.31 -3.03 1.87
N ASP A 560 32.34 -3.42 3.15
CA ASP A 560 31.95 -4.75 3.58
C ASP A 560 30.42 -4.82 3.80
N LEU A 561 29.76 -5.69 3.02
CA LEU A 561 28.34 -5.97 3.09
C LEU A 561 27.90 -6.48 4.48
N GLN A 562 28.75 -7.28 5.14
CA GLN A 562 28.42 -7.82 6.45
C GLN A 562 28.31 -6.71 7.51
N VAL A 563 29.21 -5.73 7.45
CA VAL A 563 29.17 -4.55 8.35
C VAL A 563 27.92 -3.73 8.10
N ARG A 564 27.55 -3.50 6.83
CA ARG A 564 26.30 -2.79 6.49
C ARG A 564 25.07 -3.54 7.02
N LEU A 565 25.04 -4.87 6.90
CA LEU A 565 23.96 -5.70 7.43
C LEU A 565 23.88 -5.61 8.97
N GLU A 566 25.00 -5.70 9.66
CA GLU A 566 25.06 -5.58 11.11
C GLU A 566 24.57 -4.22 11.61
N GLN A 567 24.94 -3.13 10.94
CA GLN A 567 24.47 -1.77 11.25
C GLN A 567 22.94 -1.66 11.03
N LEU A 568 22.42 -2.19 9.93
CA LEU A 568 20.99 -2.18 9.63
C LEU A 568 20.19 -3.01 10.65
N VAL A 569 20.63 -4.22 10.96
CA VAL A 569 19.99 -5.08 11.96
C VAL A 569 20.02 -4.43 13.34
N HIS A 570 21.13 -3.79 13.71
CA HIS A 570 21.25 -3.08 14.98
C HIS A 570 20.25 -1.93 15.07
N ALA A 571 20.13 -1.10 14.03
CA ALA A 571 19.14 -0.03 13.96
C ALA A 571 17.69 -0.56 14.06
N ILE A 572 17.37 -1.67 13.39
CA ILE A 572 16.04 -2.32 13.46
C ILE A 572 15.75 -2.76 14.91
N LYS A 573 16.71 -3.40 15.59
CA LYS A 573 16.55 -3.82 16.99
C LYS A 573 16.29 -2.63 17.92
N LEU A 574 16.96 -1.51 17.71
CA LEU A 574 16.75 -0.29 18.49
C LEU A 574 15.37 0.35 18.20
N VAL A 575 14.90 0.33 16.96
CA VAL A 575 13.52 0.73 16.62
C VAL A 575 12.52 -0.18 17.32
N TYR A 576 12.73 -1.50 17.32
CA TYR A 576 11.89 -2.43 18.08
C TYR A 576 11.92 -2.16 19.58
N ALA A 577 13.09 -1.91 20.17
CA ALA A 577 13.24 -1.59 21.59
C ALA A 577 12.45 -0.33 21.98
N SER A 578 12.41 0.67 21.08
CA SER A 578 11.72 1.94 21.34
C SER A 578 10.22 1.78 21.59
N THR A 579 9.61 0.67 21.17
CA THR A 579 8.21 0.33 21.49
C THR A 579 7.96 0.25 23.00
N TYR A 580 8.97 -0.17 23.77
CA TYR A 580 8.88 -0.40 25.21
C TYR A 580 9.58 0.68 26.04
N PHE A 581 10.05 1.77 25.45
CA PHE A 581 10.66 2.91 26.17
C PHE A 581 9.65 3.64 27.06
N GLN A 582 10.15 4.42 27.99
CA GLN A 582 9.35 5.11 29.00
C GLN A 582 8.30 6.04 28.39
N SER A 583 8.65 6.86 27.40
CA SER A 583 7.72 7.80 26.77
C SER A 583 6.55 7.12 26.07
N PRO A 584 6.73 6.11 25.18
CA PRO A 584 5.62 5.32 24.63
C PRO A 584 4.76 4.61 25.69
N ARG A 585 5.38 4.05 26.73
CA ARG A 585 4.64 3.40 27.83
C ARG A 585 3.76 4.39 28.59
N ALA A 586 4.30 5.57 28.93
CA ALA A 586 3.53 6.63 29.60
C ALA A 586 2.36 7.12 28.74
N PHE A 587 2.60 7.31 27.43
CA PHE A 587 1.56 7.72 26.49
C PHE A 587 0.48 6.64 26.35
N SER A 588 0.86 5.37 26.13
CA SER A 588 -0.08 4.24 26.04
C SER A 588 -0.97 4.11 27.27
N LYS A 589 -0.37 4.26 28.46
CA LYS A 589 -1.09 4.24 29.73
C LYS A 589 -2.13 5.37 29.83
N ARG A 590 -1.81 6.57 29.33
CA ARG A 590 -2.72 7.72 29.32
C ARG A 590 -3.92 7.53 28.37
N VAL A 591 -3.72 6.92 27.22
CA VAL A 591 -4.78 6.64 26.22
C VAL A 591 -5.54 5.34 26.51
N GLY A 592 -5.19 4.60 27.59
CA GLY A 592 -5.82 3.35 27.98
C GLY A 592 -5.49 2.16 27.06
N HIS A 593 -4.35 2.23 26.37
CA HIS A 593 -3.85 1.14 25.51
C HIS A 593 -2.84 0.28 26.28
N ARG A 594 -2.80 -1.03 25.97
CA ARG A 594 -1.84 -1.95 26.58
C ARG A 594 -0.57 -2.02 25.73
N THR A 595 0.56 -1.61 26.30
CA THR A 595 1.86 -1.59 25.59
C THR A 595 2.28 -2.97 25.06
N GLU A 596 1.89 -4.04 25.74
CA GLU A 596 2.18 -5.41 25.29
C GLU A 596 1.40 -5.86 24.05
N GLU A 597 0.36 -5.14 23.66
CA GLU A 597 -0.43 -5.38 22.44
C GLU A 597 0.08 -4.54 21.26
N GLU A 598 0.98 -3.58 21.53
CA GLU A 598 1.58 -2.76 20.47
C GLU A 598 2.49 -3.60 19.59
N LYS A 599 2.37 -3.41 18.29
CA LYS A 599 3.16 -4.11 17.28
C LYS A 599 3.88 -3.11 16.41
N MET A 600 5.13 -3.39 16.10
CA MET A 600 6.00 -2.51 15.34
C MET A 600 6.33 -3.12 13.98
N ALA A 601 6.02 -2.40 12.90
CA ALA A 601 6.65 -2.60 11.61
C ALA A 601 7.82 -1.62 11.48
N VAL A 602 8.81 -1.93 10.65
CA VAL A 602 9.97 -1.07 10.41
C VAL A 602 10.06 -0.69 8.95
N ILE A 603 10.15 0.61 8.69
CA ILE A 603 10.39 1.17 7.36
C ILE A 603 11.89 1.33 7.17
N ILE A 604 12.42 0.81 6.08
CA ILE A 604 13.77 1.05 5.58
C ILE A 604 13.62 1.84 4.28
N GLN A 605 13.91 3.13 4.33
CA GLN A 605 13.63 4.06 3.23
C GLN A 605 14.91 4.70 2.72
N GLN A 606 15.04 4.87 1.40
CA GLN A 606 16.09 5.65 0.79
C GLN A 606 16.03 7.09 1.30
N LEU A 607 17.16 7.61 1.77
CA LEU A 607 17.28 9.04 2.07
C LEU A 607 17.38 9.84 0.77
N VAL A 608 16.71 10.98 0.74
CA VAL A 608 16.77 11.95 -0.37
C VAL A 608 17.85 12.98 -0.07
N GLY A 609 18.64 13.33 -1.05
CA GLY A 609 19.72 14.30 -0.92
C GLY A 609 20.90 13.98 -1.82
N GLU A 610 21.96 14.77 -1.65
CA GLU A 610 23.23 14.62 -2.37
C GLU A 610 24.42 14.61 -1.42
N ASN A 611 25.53 14.06 -1.89
CA ASN A 611 26.80 14.11 -1.18
C ASN A 611 27.51 15.45 -1.41
N TYR A 612 27.77 16.16 -0.32
CA TYR A 612 28.58 17.36 -0.31
C TYR A 612 29.82 17.07 0.56
N ASP A 613 30.91 16.66 -0.07
CA ASP A 613 32.14 16.15 0.57
C ASP A 613 31.84 14.94 1.49
N LYS A 614 31.89 15.11 2.79
CA LYS A 614 31.66 14.10 3.82
C LYS A 614 30.23 14.10 4.39
N TYR A 615 29.35 14.88 3.81
CA TYR A 615 28.01 15.10 4.33
C TYR A 615 26.95 14.86 3.25
N PHE A 616 25.89 14.14 3.63
CA PHE A 616 24.75 13.90 2.75
C PHE A 616 23.51 14.60 3.31
N TYR A 617 22.83 15.39 2.48
CA TYR A 617 21.59 16.08 2.86
C TYR A 617 20.81 16.59 1.64
N PRO A 618 19.46 16.76 1.74
CA PRO A 618 18.65 17.39 0.71
C PRO A 618 18.76 18.92 0.77
N ALA A 619 18.44 19.57 -0.33
CA ALA A 619 18.43 21.03 -0.39
C ALA A 619 17.32 21.63 0.50
N ILE A 620 16.13 21.07 0.48
CA ILE A 620 15.00 21.48 1.32
C ILE A 620 14.35 20.24 1.93
N SER A 621 14.04 20.31 3.22
CA SER A 621 13.07 19.43 3.86
C SER A 621 11.95 20.26 4.45
N GLY A 622 10.74 19.73 4.47
CA GLY A 622 9.60 20.46 4.98
C GLY A 622 8.44 19.61 5.45
N VAL A 623 7.55 20.29 6.15
CA VAL A 623 6.24 19.78 6.57
C VAL A 623 5.17 20.75 6.08
N ALA A 624 4.23 20.23 5.31
CA ALA A 624 3.07 20.99 4.82
C ALA A 624 1.79 20.43 5.44
N GLN A 625 0.91 21.32 5.87
CA GLN A 625 -0.37 20.99 6.51
C GLN A 625 -1.51 21.64 5.74
N SER A 626 -2.56 20.91 5.44
CA SER A 626 -3.74 21.44 4.74
C SER A 626 -4.64 22.30 5.65
N TYR A 627 -4.35 22.35 6.95
CA TYR A 627 -5.07 23.16 7.92
C TYR A 627 -4.09 23.95 8.80
N ASN A 628 -4.28 25.28 8.86
CA ASN A 628 -3.49 26.19 9.69
C ASN A 628 -4.26 26.54 10.96
N TYR A 629 -3.77 26.10 12.11
CA TYR A 629 -4.40 26.40 13.41
C TYR A 629 -4.23 27.87 13.84
N TYR A 630 -3.23 28.57 13.30
CA TYR A 630 -2.90 29.94 13.65
C TYR A 630 -2.80 30.82 12.39
N PRO A 631 -3.93 31.05 11.70
CA PRO A 631 -3.93 31.88 10.49
C PRO A 631 -3.58 33.33 10.86
N PHE A 632 -2.73 33.95 10.06
CA PHE A 632 -2.32 35.33 10.25
C PHE A 632 -2.71 36.21 9.05
N SER A 633 -2.88 37.53 9.31
CA SER A 633 -3.31 38.49 8.30
C SER A 633 -4.67 38.11 7.68
N LYS A 634 -4.77 37.99 6.35
CA LYS A 634 -5.97 37.62 5.61
C LYS A 634 -6.13 36.13 5.35
N MET A 635 -5.22 35.32 5.89
CA MET A 635 -5.26 33.89 5.66
C MET A 635 -6.40 33.22 6.38
N LYS A 636 -6.89 32.09 5.79
CA LYS A 636 -7.90 31.22 6.39
C LYS A 636 -7.27 29.90 6.86
N PRO A 637 -7.85 29.25 7.87
CA PRO A 637 -7.36 27.95 8.34
C PRO A 637 -7.20 26.90 7.24
N GLU A 638 -8.16 26.85 6.30
CA GLU A 638 -8.21 25.85 5.22
C GLU A 638 -7.20 26.12 4.09
N GLU A 639 -6.46 27.23 4.14
CA GLU A 639 -5.45 27.58 3.12
C GLU A 639 -4.07 26.98 3.43
N GLY A 640 -3.99 26.25 4.54
CA GLY A 640 -2.79 25.50 4.93
C GLY A 640 -1.59 26.34 5.36
N ILE A 641 -0.57 25.63 5.79
CA ILE A 641 0.73 26.21 6.19
C ILE A 641 1.85 25.22 5.90
N THR A 642 3.04 25.73 5.55
CA THR A 642 4.24 24.95 5.30
C THR A 642 5.41 25.48 6.08
N THR A 643 6.22 24.59 6.64
CA THR A 643 7.50 24.89 7.29
C THR A 643 8.62 24.24 6.48
N ILE A 644 9.65 24.98 6.11
CA ILE A 644 10.80 24.51 5.34
C ILE A 644 12.13 24.87 5.97
N ALA A 645 13.14 23.99 5.77
CA ALA A 645 14.50 24.17 6.24
C ALA A 645 15.51 23.58 5.25
N LEU A 646 16.76 24.05 5.28
CA LEU A 646 17.90 23.41 4.65
C LEU A 646 18.27 22.13 5.43
N GLY A 647 18.68 21.09 4.72
CA GLY A 647 19.19 19.85 5.31
C GLY A 647 18.11 18.82 5.63
N LEU A 648 18.42 17.85 6.47
CA LEU A 648 17.52 16.78 6.87
C LEU A 648 16.32 17.31 7.66
N GLY A 649 15.16 16.66 7.51
CA GLY A 649 13.89 17.09 8.09
C GLY A 649 13.82 17.20 9.61
N LYS A 650 14.84 16.73 10.31
CA LYS A 650 14.97 16.81 11.78
C LYS A 650 14.83 18.23 12.31
N THR A 651 15.40 19.23 11.61
CA THR A 651 15.26 20.66 11.95
C THR A 651 13.79 21.08 12.10
N VAL A 652 12.93 20.66 11.15
CA VAL A 652 11.49 21.01 11.17
C VAL A 652 10.76 20.21 12.25
N MET A 653 11.06 18.91 12.36
CA MET A 653 10.34 17.99 13.25
C MET A 653 10.62 18.26 14.74
N GLU A 654 11.81 18.73 15.08
CA GLU A 654 12.17 19.15 16.45
C GLU A 654 11.75 20.58 16.78
N GLY A 655 11.14 21.30 15.82
CA GLY A 655 10.66 22.66 16.03
C GLY A 655 11.77 23.72 16.15
N GLU A 656 12.96 23.47 15.55
CA GLU A 656 14.03 24.47 15.45
C GLU A 656 13.65 25.63 14.51
N LYS A 657 14.52 26.65 14.43
CA LYS A 657 14.28 27.80 13.54
C LYS A 657 14.18 27.36 12.08
N ALA A 658 13.01 27.52 11.50
CA ALA A 658 12.66 27.17 10.14
C ALA A 658 11.70 28.21 9.55
N LEU A 659 11.65 28.32 8.22
CA LEU A 659 10.77 29.29 7.57
C LEU A 659 9.35 28.75 7.46
N ARG A 660 8.37 29.52 7.93
CA ARG A 660 6.92 29.24 7.77
C ARG A 660 6.29 30.15 6.72
N PHE A 661 5.48 29.56 5.83
CA PHE A 661 4.71 30.31 4.83
C PHE A 661 3.41 29.58 4.46
N SER A 662 2.41 30.31 3.97
CA SER A 662 1.24 29.66 3.36
C SER A 662 1.51 29.37 1.88
N PRO A 663 1.23 28.13 1.38
CA PRO A 663 1.36 27.84 -0.05
C PRO A 663 0.57 28.79 -0.94
N LYS A 664 -0.57 29.28 -0.48
CA LYS A 664 -1.42 30.23 -1.21
C LYS A 664 -0.85 31.66 -1.22
N TYR A 665 -0.06 32.03 -0.21
CA TYR A 665 0.50 33.38 -0.07
C TYR A 665 2.01 33.34 0.26
N PRO A 666 2.85 32.77 -0.62
CA PRO A 666 4.26 32.48 -0.32
C PRO A 666 5.11 33.73 -0.03
N GLN A 667 4.64 34.91 -0.44
CA GLN A 667 5.36 36.17 -0.23
C GLN A 667 4.98 36.86 1.10
N ILE A 668 3.95 36.42 1.79
CA ILE A 668 3.52 36.95 3.07
C ILE A 668 4.16 36.13 4.18
N LEU A 669 5.27 36.65 4.73
CA LEU A 669 6.08 35.91 5.72
C LEU A 669 5.97 36.65 7.08
N PRO A 670 5.23 36.09 8.07
CA PRO A 670 4.97 36.75 9.35
C PRO A 670 6.24 36.94 10.18
N GLN A 671 7.26 36.11 10.01
CA GLN A 671 8.51 36.11 10.74
C GLN A 671 9.58 37.06 10.14
N ARG A 672 9.25 37.84 9.08
CA ARG A 672 10.25 38.54 8.24
C ARG A 672 9.75 39.87 7.76
N THR A 673 9.39 40.74 8.70
CA THR A 673 8.84 42.09 8.41
C THR A 673 9.94 43.13 8.29
N SER A 674 11.09 42.94 8.97
CA SER A 674 12.29 43.80 8.94
C SER A 674 13.55 42.98 8.65
N VAL A 675 14.69 43.68 8.47
CA VAL A 675 16.01 43.02 8.30
C VAL A 675 16.42 42.33 9.59
N GLU A 676 16.13 42.92 10.74
CA GLU A 676 16.36 42.35 12.06
C GLU A 676 15.58 41.05 12.24
N ASP A 677 14.29 41.10 11.94
CA ASP A 677 13.42 39.89 12.03
C ASP A 677 13.96 38.76 11.14
N ILE A 678 14.45 39.09 9.92
CA ILE A 678 15.02 38.10 9.02
C ILE A 678 16.26 37.47 9.62
N LEU A 679 17.18 38.30 10.20
CA LEU A 679 18.41 37.80 10.79
C LEU A 679 18.16 36.99 12.07
N GLU A 680 17.21 37.42 12.88
CA GLU A 680 16.82 36.72 14.11
C GLU A 680 16.16 35.37 13.83
N ASN A 681 15.23 35.31 12.88
CA ASN A 681 14.39 34.14 12.60
C ASN A 681 14.93 33.23 11.49
N SER A 682 16.07 33.57 10.85
CA SER A 682 16.67 32.69 9.85
C SER A 682 17.30 31.47 10.50
N GLN A 683 17.21 30.36 9.80
CA GLN A 683 17.87 29.11 10.17
C GLN A 683 19.38 29.31 10.26
N ARG A 684 20.00 28.89 11.37
CA ARG A 684 21.44 28.99 11.63
C ARG A 684 22.14 27.65 11.57
N TYR A 685 21.46 26.60 11.94
CA TYR A 685 21.97 25.22 11.97
C TYR A 685 21.09 24.30 11.11
N PHE A 686 21.71 23.25 10.60
CA PHE A 686 21.00 22.20 9.87
C PHE A 686 21.63 20.84 10.18
N PHE A 687 20.84 19.76 9.98
CA PHE A 687 21.30 18.39 10.14
C PHE A 687 21.71 17.80 8.81
N SER A 688 22.84 17.08 8.82
CA SER A 688 23.36 16.30 7.70
C SER A 688 23.79 14.91 8.18
N LEU A 689 23.81 13.92 7.29
CA LEU A 689 24.34 12.58 7.57
C LEU A 689 25.84 12.55 7.28
N LYS A 690 26.65 12.01 8.20
CA LYS A 690 28.09 11.79 8.02
C LYS A 690 28.33 10.62 7.09
N MET A 691 29.21 10.80 6.09
CA MET A 691 29.60 9.77 5.12
C MET A 691 31.08 9.40 5.30
N GLY A 692 31.49 8.22 4.84
CA GLY A 692 32.89 7.80 4.77
C GLY A 692 33.54 7.41 6.09
N GLY A 693 32.78 7.14 7.16
CA GLY A 693 33.27 6.80 8.49
C GLY A 693 33.96 7.93 9.27
N PRO A 694 34.34 7.73 10.52
CA PRO A 694 34.12 6.52 11.31
C PRO A 694 32.64 6.27 11.61
N TYR A 695 32.25 4.99 11.73
CA TYR A 695 30.88 4.60 12.01
C TYR A 695 30.72 4.41 13.53
N PRO A 696 30.03 5.31 14.24
CA PRO A 696 29.80 5.16 15.67
C PRO A 696 28.87 4.00 15.96
N GLU A 697 29.02 3.37 17.13
CA GLU A 697 28.05 2.40 17.60
C GLU A 697 26.71 3.09 17.89
N LEU A 698 25.63 2.57 17.31
CA LEU A 698 24.30 3.09 17.54
C LEU A 698 23.82 2.74 18.95
N GLY A 699 23.18 3.68 19.62
CA GLY A 699 22.56 3.51 20.91
C GLY A 699 21.18 4.16 20.95
N ILE A 700 20.68 4.50 22.13
CA ILE A 700 19.40 5.19 22.32
C ILE A 700 19.39 6.54 21.61
N ASN A 701 20.56 7.20 21.53
CA ASN A 701 20.70 8.45 20.80
C ASN A 701 20.69 8.19 19.28
N GLU A 702 19.63 8.66 18.62
CA GLU A 702 19.43 8.52 17.17
C GLU A 702 20.36 9.40 16.33
N ASP A 703 21.07 10.37 16.95
CA ASP A 703 21.93 11.35 16.27
C ASP A 703 23.37 10.87 16.01
N ALA A 704 23.70 9.64 16.36
CA ALA A 704 25.07 9.14 16.29
C ALA A 704 25.74 9.35 14.92
N ASN A 705 25.01 9.14 13.83
CA ASN A 705 25.47 9.34 12.46
C ASN A 705 25.22 10.76 11.93
N LEU A 706 24.52 11.62 12.67
CA LEU A 706 24.19 12.97 12.23
C LEU A 706 25.26 13.98 12.64
N SER A 707 25.29 15.08 11.92
CA SER A 707 26.09 16.25 12.25
C SER A 707 25.20 17.48 12.20
N LYS A 708 25.14 18.23 13.32
CA LYS A 708 24.53 19.56 13.35
C LYS A 708 25.60 20.54 12.91
N ARG A 709 25.40 21.18 11.75
CA ARG A 709 26.32 22.09 11.07
C ARG A 709 25.79 23.53 11.07
N GLU A 710 26.66 24.50 11.06
CA GLU A 710 26.26 25.87 10.77
C GLU A 710 25.94 26.03 9.28
N VAL A 711 25.03 26.96 8.96
CA VAL A 711 24.66 27.26 7.56
C VAL A 711 25.87 27.79 6.78
N ASP A 712 26.76 28.51 7.44
CA ASP A 712 27.99 29.02 6.83
C ASP A 712 28.97 27.92 6.40
N ASP A 713 28.97 26.76 7.06
CA ASP A 713 29.76 25.57 6.64
C ASP A 713 29.35 25.02 5.27
N ALA A 714 28.14 25.32 4.81
CA ALA A 714 27.60 24.93 3.51
C ALA A 714 27.59 26.07 2.48
N ALA A 715 28.25 27.21 2.77
CA ALA A 715 28.16 28.43 1.95
C ALA A 715 28.50 28.20 0.46
N ASP A 716 29.41 27.27 0.19
CA ASP A 716 29.86 26.92 -1.18
C ASP A 716 29.06 25.77 -1.81
N ASP A 717 28.24 25.08 -1.02
CA ASP A 717 27.45 23.96 -1.52
C ASP A 717 26.37 24.45 -2.52
N PRO A 718 26.07 23.67 -3.60
CA PRO A 718 25.13 24.07 -4.65
C PRO A 718 23.76 24.54 -4.17
N PRO A 719 23.12 23.94 -3.14
CA PRO A 719 21.82 24.40 -2.63
C PRO A 719 21.84 25.86 -2.15
N MET A 720 22.93 26.33 -1.56
CA MET A 720 23.03 27.68 -1.01
C MET A 720 22.83 28.76 -2.08
N LYS A 721 23.23 28.50 -3.33
CA LYS A 721 23.03 29.45 -4.45
C LYS A 721 21.52 29.64 -4.78
N LYS A 722 20.68 28.68 -4.42
CA LYS A 722 19.24 28.70 -4.68
C LYS A 722 18.41 29.13 -3.47
N LEU A 723 18.94 28.99 -2.25
CA LEU A 723 18.19 29.16 -1.01
C LEU A 723 18.60 30.41 -0.22
N ALA A 724 19.86 30.85 -0.35
CA ALA A 724 20.38 31.93 0.43
C ALA A 724 20.28 33.29 -0.27
N SER A 725 20.26 34.33 0.54
CA SER A 725 20.48 35.73 0.20
C SER A 725 21.77 36.23 0.87
N THR A 726 22.29 37.38 0.48
CA THR A 726 23.49 38.00 1.09
C THR A 726 23.09 39.19 1.93
N TYR A 727 23.52 39.19 3.19
CA TYR A 727 23.40 40.32 4.11
C TYR A 727 24.65 41.20 4.05
N PHE A 728 24.45 42.52 3.99
CA PHE A 728 25.46 43.55 3.98
C PHE A 728 25.33 44.37 5.27
N PRO A 729 26.21 44.18 6.26
CA PRO A 729 26.16 44.93 7.52
C PRO A 729 26.31 46.45 7.34
N GLU A 730 27.14 46.86 6.38
CA GLU A 730 27.43 48.26 6.13
C GLU A 730 26.21 49.05 5.67
N ASP A 731 25.37 48.41 4.82
CA ASP A 731 24.15 49.03 4.28
C ASP A 731 22.89 48.61 5.06
N HIS A 732 23.04 47.69 6.03
CA HIS A 732 21.94 47.06 6.76
C HIS A 732 20.85 46.52 5.80
N ARG A 733 21.27 45.80 4.76
CA ARG A 733 20.40 45.32 3.70
C ARG A 733 20.67 43.85 3.38
N ILE A 734 19.60 43.14 3.00
CA ILE A 734 19.63 41.79 2.45
C ILE A 734 19.32 41.88 0.96
N ARG A 735 20.16 41.27 0.12
CA ARG A 735 19.93 41.13 -1.32
C ARG A 735 19.71 39.67 -1.70
N ASP A 736 18.68 39.41 -2.49
CA ASP A 736 18.28 38.06 -2.90
C ASP A 736 19.24 37.49 -3.99
N THR A 737 20.56 37.48 -3.70
CA THR A 737 21.60 36.93 -4.56
C THR A 737 22.77 36.44 -3.71
N THR A 738 23.47 35.41 -4.20
CA THR A 738 24.70 34.85 -3.61
C THR A 738 25.96 35.18 -4.41
N HIS A 739 25.82 35.90 -5.54
CA HIS A 739 26.95 36.22 -6.42
C HIS A 739 27.85 37.32 -5.86
N ILE A 740 27.45 37.99 -4.80
CA ILE A 740 28.17 39.09 -4.18
C ILE A 740 28.73 38.61 -2.83
N PRO A 741 29.98 38.94 -2.47
CA PRO A 741 30.56 38.63 -1.14
C PRO A 741 29.74 39.27 0.01
N GLY A 742 29.56 38.53 1.10
CA GLY A 742 28.82 38.94 2.29
C GLY A 742 28.33 37.76 3.10
N TYR A 743 27.64 37.99 4.21
CA TYR A 743 27.11 36.93 5.08
C TYR A 743 25.92 36.24 4.44
N ARG A 744 25.88 34.90 4.45
CA ARG A 744 24.77 34.12 3.91
C ARG A 744 23.62 34.02 4.90
N VAL A 745 22.42 34.27 4.42
CA VAL A 745 21.17 34.17 5.20
C VAL A 745 20.15 33.34 4.41
N LEU A 746 19.61 32.32 5.02
CA LEU A 746 18.58 31.45 4.37
C LEU A 746 17.25 32.19 4.30
N THR A 747 16.96 32.74 3.14
CA THR A 747 15.70 33.45 2.89
C THR A 747 14.69 32.66 2.06
N PHE A 748 15.14 31.68 1.30
CA PHE A 748 14.36 30.97 0.30
C PHE A 748 13.71 31.87 -0.77
N ALA A 749 14.25 33.09 -0.94
CA ALA A 749 13.67 34.10 -1.82
C ALA A 749 13.61 33.65 -3.28
N GLN A 750 14.60 32.91 -3.77
CA GLN A 750 14.60 32.37 -5.14
C GLN A 750 13.42 31.43 -5.40
N ILE A 751 12.99 30.69 -4.39
CA ILE A 751 11.84 29.76 -4.46
C ILE A 751 10.52 30.53 -4.29
N LEU A 752 10.38 31.27 -3.18
CA LEU A 752 9.09 31.85 -2.78
C LEU A 752 8.73 33.15 -3.50
N LYS A 753 9.75 33.91 -3.95
CA LYS A 753 9.58 35.21 -4.59
C LYS A 753 9.75 35.18 -6.09
N PHE A 754 10.72 34.39 -6.58
CA PHE A 754 11.09 34.30 -7.99
C PHE A 754 10.68 33.01 -8.67
N ASN A 755 10.06 32.09 -7.92
CA ASN A 755 9.48 30.83 -8.41
C ASN A 755 10.49 29.95 -9.18
N LEU A 756 11.76 29.90 -8.71
CA LEU A 756 12.80 29.03 -9.31
C LEU A 756 12.42 27.53 -9.28
N PHE A 757 11.57 27.16 -8.38
CA PHE A 757 10.93 25.85 -8.26
C PHE A 757 9.46 26.06 -7.84
N PRO A 758 8.48 25.41 -8.46
CA PRO A 758 7.05 25.68 -8.24
C PRO A 758 6.53 25.10 -6.91
N LEU A 759 7.29 25.29 -5.82
CA LEU A 759 7.03 24.64 -4.53
C LEU A 759 5.65 24.96 -3.98
N SER A 760 5.24 26.22 -4.03
CA SER A 760 3.98 26.68 -3.43
C SER A 760 2.76 26.09 -4.14
N GLU A 761 2.78 26.09 -5.48
CA GLU A 761 1.70 25.55 -6.30
C GLU A 761 1.63 24.03 -6.18
N LEU A 762 2.79 23.36 -6.24
CA LEU A 762 2.88 21.90 -6.09
C LEU A 762 2.37 21.46 -4.71
N LEU A 763 2.74 22.16 -3.64
CA LEU A 763 2.26 21.86 -2.29
C LEU A 763 0.74 22.05 -2.16
N SER A 764 0.16 23.09 -2.77
CA SER A 764 -1.29 23.28 -2.77
C SER A 764 -1.99 22.10 -3.44
N ASP A 765 -1.58 21.73 -4.66
CA ASP A 765 -2.19 20.63 -5.41
C ASP A 765 -2.07 19.28 -4.68
N VAL A 766 -0.91 19.04 -4.07
CA VAL A 766 -0.64 17.79 -3.33
C VAL A 766 -1.43 17.71 -2.02
N LEU A 767 -1.57 18.83 -1.30
CA LEU A 767 -2.38 18.87 -0.08
C LEU A 767 -3.87 18.67 -0.40
N ASP A 768 -4.37 19.29 -1.47
CA ASP A 768 -5.74 19.08 -1.94
C ASP A 768 -5.99 17.62 -2.34
N MET A 769 -5.08 17.01 -3.12
CA MET A 769 -5.13 15.59 -3.48
C MET A 769 -5.12 14.67 -2.25
N GLY A 770 -4.25 14.97 -1.28
CA GLY A 770 -4.15 14.20 -0.03
C GLY A 770 -5.43 14.31 0.81
N GLN A 771 -5.99 15.50 0.92
CA GLN A 771 -7.22 15.77 1.66
C GLN A 771 -8.44 15.11 1.02
N GLU A 772 -8.57 15.16 -0.30
CA GLU A 772 -9.61 14.43 -1.03
C GLU A 772 -9.48 12.93 -0.84
N GLY A 773 -8.24 12.40 -0.95
CA GLY A 773 -7.97 10.98 -0.80
C GLY A 773 -8.23 10.45 0.60
N MET A 774 -7.89 11.20 1.65
CA MET A 774 -8.08 10.78 3.05
C MET A 774 -9.45 11.20 3.63
N GLY A 775 -10.17 12.12 2.97
CA GLY A 775 -11.45 12.65 3.46
C GLY A 775 -11.34 13.50 4.73
N CYS A 776 -10.16 14.00 5.06
CA CYS A 776 -9.88 14.85 6.23
C CYS A 776 -8.64 15.72 5.96
N PRO A 777 -8.39 16.76 6.77
CA PRO A 777 -7.14 17.51 6.69
C PRO A 777 -5.93 16.61 6.83
N VAL A 778 -4.85 16.93 6.10
CA VAL A 778 -3.64 16.10 6.02
C VAL A 778 -2.38 16.89 6.33
N GLU A 779 -1.36 16.15 6.76
CA GLU A 779 0.01 16.62 6.87
C GLU A 779 0.91 15.77 5.96
N LEU A 780 1.80 16.45 5.25
CA LEU A 780 2.78 15.90 4.35
C LEU A 780 4.19 16.25 4.82
N GLU A 781 5.04 15.23 5.02
CA GLU A 781 6.49 15.40 5.10
C GLU A 781 7.08 15.25 3.70
N PHE A 782 7.96 16.15 3.29
CA PHE A 782 8.56 16.16 1.96
C PHE A 782 10.01 16.61 1.95
N SER A 783 10.71 16.31 0.87
CA SER A 783 12.03 16.86 0.54
C SER A 783 12.09 17.33 -0.90
N VAL A 784 12.87 18.39 -1.14
CA VAL A 784 13.20 18.87 -2.48
C VAL A 784 14.70 18.78 -2.67
N ASN A 785 15.12 18.27 -3.81
CA ASN A 785 16.52 18.13 -4.16
C ASN A 785 16.79 18.55 -5.61
N TRP A 786 18.01 18.93 -5.90
CA TRP A 786 18.50 19.17 -7.25
C TRP A 786 19.69 18.24 -7.46
N PRO A 787 19.55 17.19 -8.30
CA PRO A 787 20.65 16.29 -8.62
C PRO A 787 21.88 17.05 -9.10
N GLN A 788 23.06 16.56 -8.76
CA GLN A 788 24.32 17.14 -9.26
C GLN A 788 24.52 16.86 -10.75
N ASP A 789 23.87 15.86 -11.32
CA ASP A 789 23.83 15.62 -12.75
C ASP A 789 23.13 16.80 -13.45
N PRO A 790 23.80 17.51 -14.38
CA PRO A 790 23.20 18.64 -15.10
C PRO A 790 21.95 18.27 -15.93
N GLN A 791 21.75 17.00 -16.25
CA GLN A 791 20.56 16.49 -16.97
C GLN A 791 19.47 15.99 -16.00
N GLY A 792 19.75 15.92 -14.71
CA GLY A 792 18.80 15.49 -13.69
C GLY A 792 17.70 16.53 -13.46
N MET A 793 16.45 16.09 -13.46
CA MET A 793 15.30 16.93 -13.12
C MET A 793 15.28 17.23 -11.61
N PRO A 794 14.82 18.43 -11.19
CA PRO A 794 14.53 18.71 -9.79
C PRO A 794 13.58 17.65 -9.21
N GLU A 795 13.79 17.27 -7.97
CA GLU A 795 13.09 16.19 -7.29
C GLU A 795 12.18 16.74 -6.21
N PHE A 796 10.95 16.22 -6.14
CA PHE A 796 10.05 16.40 -5.02
C PHE A 796 9.67 15.03 -4.47
N ALA A 797 10.13 14.72 -3.27
CA ALA A 797 9.94 13.43 -2.62
C ALA A 797 8.90 13.49 -1.50
N PHE A 798 7.94 12.56 -1.53
CA PHE A 798 7.01 12.33 -0.43
C PHE A 798 7.66 11.42 0.61
N LEU A 799 7.79 11.89 1.83
CA LEU A 799 8.40 11.13 2.94
C LEU A 799 7.37 10.52 3.88
N GLN A 800 6.23 11.17 4.06
CA GLN A 800 5.10 10.68 4.85
C GLN A 800 3.84 11.48 4.51
N LEU A 801 2.68 10.84 4.46
CA LEU A 801 1.36 11.47 4.40
C LEU A 801 0.49 10.91 5.51
N ARG A 802 -0.09 11.78 6.34
CA ARG A 802 -0.93 11.36 7.48
C ARG A 802 -2.15 12.26 7.67
N PRO A 803 -3.26 11.70 8.24
CA PRO A 803 -4.41 12.50 8.60
C PRO A 803 -4.09 13.44 9.77
N MET A 804 -4.65 14.64 9.74
CA MET A 804 -4.63 15.57 10.86
C MET A 804 -5.92 15.47 11.66
N THR A 805 -5.83 15.53 12.98
CA THR A 805 -7.00 15.60 13.87
C THR A 805 -7.53 17.03 13.93
N ALA A 806 -8.23 17.48 12.90
CA ALA A 806 -8.99 18.73 12.99
C ALA A 806 -10.29 18.47 13.77
N ARG A 807 -10.34 18.85 15.03
CA ARG A 807 -11.55 18.79 15.84
C ARG A 807 -12.51 19.95 15.50
N ALA A 808 -12.96 20.05 14.27
CA ALA A 808 -13.90 21.08 13.83
C ALA A 808 -15.35 20.89 14.31
N GLU A 809 -15.68 19.75 14.95
CA GLU A 809 -17.07 19.36 15.22
C GLU A 809 -17.49 19.36 16.71
N GLN A 810 -16.66 19.84 17.63
CA GLN A 810 -17.11 19.96 19.02
C GLN A 810 -17.92 21.26 19.22
N GLY A 811 -18.99 21.18 20.02
CA GLY A 811 -19.95 22.26 20.21
C GLY A 811 -19.32 23.62 20.56
N LYS A 812 -20.01 24.70 20.27
CA LYS A 812 -19.58 26.07 20.56
C LYS A 812 -19.40 26.26 22.05
N VAL A 813 -18.19 26.65 22.50
CA VAL A 813 -17.95 27.09 23.88
C VAL A 813 -18.15 28.60 23.95
N GLU A 814 -19.13 29.06 24.76
CA GLU A 814 -19.38 30.47 24.90
C GLU A 814 -18.46 31.11 25.97
N ILE A 815 -17.71 32.11 25.52
CA ILE A 815 -16.84 32.94 26.38
C ILE A 815 -17.46 34.32 26.42
N SER A 816 -18.04 34.71 27.56
CA SER A 816 -18.64 36.02 27.79
C SER A 816 -17.59 37.04 28.25
N GLU A 817 -17.91 38.34 28.07
CA GLU A 817 -17.08 39.45 28.63
C GLU A 817 -16.97 39.38 30.15
N GLU A 818 -17.97 38.85 30.84
CA GLU A 818 -17.92 38.60 32.28
C GLU A 818 -16.88 37.55 32.65
N ASN A 819 -16.74 36.49 31.83
CA ASN A 819 -15.67 35.51 32.03
C ASN A 819 -14.28 36.11 31.86
N VAL A 820 -14.12 37.02 30.87
CA VAL A 820 -12.84 37.72 30.61
C VAL A 820 -12.47 38.67 31.77
N SER A 821 -13.45 39.42 32.29
CA SER A 821 -13.19 40.39 33.39
C SER A 821 -12.75 39.73 34.72
N ARG A 822 -13.00 38.42 34.88
CA ARG A 822 -12.65 37.64 36.10
C ARG A 822 -11.45 36.72 35.84
N ALA A 823 -10.91 36.69 34.64
CA ALA A 823 -9.89 35.78 34.25
C ALA A 823 -8.54 36.11 34.87
N PHE A 824 -7.79 35.07 35.27
CA PHE A 824 -6.35 35.18 35.57
C PHE A 824 -5.50 34.84 34.30
N CYS A 825 -6.14 34.27 33.26
CA CYS A 825 -5.52 34.01 31.99
C CYS A 825 -6.54 34.27 30.88
N HIS A 826 -6.15 35.05 29.88
CA HIS A 826 -6.91 35.32 28.65
C HIS A 826 -5.99 35.32 27.45
N SER A 827 -6.36 34.58 26.40
CA SER A 827 -5.59 34.50 25.15
C SER A 827 -6.51 34.40 23.94
N HIS A 828 -5.96 34.86 22.80
CA HIS A 828 -6.52 34.67 21.46
C HIS A 828 -5.78 33.61 20.66
N ASN A 829 -4.80 32.90 21.28
CA ASN A 829 -3.98 31.85 20.69
C ASN A 829 -4.12 30.55 21.48
N ALA A 830 -5.28 29.91 21.40
CA ALA A 830 -5.58 28.69 22.13
C ALA A 830 -6.02 27.54 21.22
N LEU A 831 -5.60 26.31 21.57
CA LEU A 831 -5.99 25.06 20.93
C LEU A 831 -6.89 24.21 21.79
N GLY A 832 -7.77 23.51 21.13
CA GLY A 832 -8.77 22.65 21.73
C GLY A 832 -10.12 23.32 21.81
N ASN A 833 -11.13 22.56 22.22
CA ASN A 833 -12.48 23.05 22.45
C ASN A 833 -13.02 22.33 23.67
N ALA A 834 -13.05 23.01 24.81
CA ALA A 834 -13.39 22.38 26.07
C ALA A 834 -13.85 23.39 27.12
N GLU A 835 -14.68 22.88 28.04
CA GLU A 835 -14.94 23.49 29.35
C GLU A 835 -14.50 22.48 30.40
N LYS A 836 -13.50 22.83 31.24
CA LYS A 836 -12.95 21.96 32.28
C LYS A 836 -13.07 22.65 33.65
N THR A 837 -13.41 21.84 34.65
CA THR A 837 -13.61 22.29 36.04
C THR A 837 -12.99 21.30 37.04
N ASP A 838 -11.97 20.52 36.57
CA ASP A 838 -11.36 19.42 37.33
C ASP A 838 -9.87 19.64 37.64
N ILE A 839 -9.35 20.85 37.44
CA ILE A 839 -7.95 21.20 37.67
C ILE A 839 -7.85 22.18 38.83
N ALA A 840 -7.14 21.81 39.90
CA ALA A 840 -6.87 22.63 41.06
C ALA A 840 -5.37 22.83 41.34
N ASP A 841 -4.51 22.15 40.60
CA ASP A 841 -3.06 22.16 40.74
C ASP A 841 -2.44 22.98 39.63
N ILE A 842 -1.46 23.82 39.95
CA ILE A 842 -0.71 24.64 39.00
C ILE A 842 0.79 24.39 39.22
N LEU A 843 1.46 23.83 38.21
CA LEU A 843 2.91 23.77 38.15
C LEU A 843 3.40 24.94 37.28
N TYR A 844 4.22 25.79 37.83
CA TYR A 844 4.76 26.92 37.06
C TYR A 844 6.27 27.09 37.25
N VAL A 845 6.94 27.49 36.17
CA VAL A 845 8.34 27.87 36.19
C VAL A 845 8.43 29.26 36.85
N LYS A 846 9.25 29.39 37.86
CA LYS A 846 9.39 30.65 38.61
C LYS A 846 10.05 31.74 37.74
N PRO A 847 9.37 32.86 37.45
CA PRO A 847 9.89 33.89 36.55
C PRO A 847 11.20 34.50 37.04
N ASP A 848 11.31 34.72 38.36
CA ASP A 848 12.43 35.45 39.00
C ASP A 848 13.77 34.70 38.93
N VAL A 849 13.76 33.37 38.70
CA VAL A 849 14.96 32.53 38.66
C VAL A 849 15.13 31.82 37.35
N PHE A 850 14.33 32.15 36.37
CA PHE A 850 14.39 31.52 35.04
C PHE A 850 15.68 31.98 34.29
N ASP A 851 16.37 31.02 33.69
CA ASP A 851 17.49 31.21 32.77
C ASP A 851 17.46 30.07 31.73
N ALA A 852 17.47 30.42 30.46
CA ALA A 852 17.31 29.47 29.33
C ALA A 852 18.38 28.36 29.31
N LYS A 853 19.57 28.60 29.91
CA LYS A 853 20.60 27.57 30.03
C LYS A 853 20.21 26.39 30.94
N HIS A 854 19.23 26.57 31.86
CA HIS A 854 18.79 25.62 32.87
C HIS A 854 17.48 24.90 32.45
N THR A 855 17.00 25.10 31.23
CA THR A 855 15.73 24.45 30.76
C THR A 855 15.75 22.91 30.83
N PRO A 856 16.90 22.18 30.66
CA PRO A 856 16.94 20.75 30.90
C PRO A 856 16.71 20.34 32.37
N GLU A 857 17.25 21.14 33.33
CA GLU A 857 17.05 20.94 34.74
C GLU A 857 15.58 21.21 35.12
N ILE A 858 14.99 22.27 34.56
CA ILE A 858 13.58 22.61 34.71
C ILE A 858 12.68 21.46 34.26
N ALA A 859 12.95 20.85 33.10
CA ALA A 859 12.21 19.71 32.58
C ALA A 859 12.24 18.53 33.56
N ARG A 860 13.40 18.19 34.14
CA ARG A 860 13.55 17.13 35.13
C ARG A 860 12.76 17.43 36.43
N GLU A 861 12.83 18.65 36.95
CA GLU A 861 12.07 19.06 38.13
C GLU A 861 10.55 18.95 37.92
N ILE A 862 10.06 19.33 36.73
CA ILE A 862 8.67 19.12 36.33
C ILE A 862 8.33 17.63 36.35
N GLY A 863 9.21 16.76 35.82
CA GLY A 863 9.04 15.31 35.82
C GLY A 863 8.88 14.71 37.24
N GLU A 864 9.68 15.18 38.20
CA GLU A 864 9.60 14.76 39.60
C GLU A 864 8.24 15.15 40.24
N LEU A 865 7.79 16.38 40.00
CA LEU A 865 6.50 16.86 40.51
C LEU A 865 5.31 16.18 39.80
N ASN A 866 5.41 15.95 38.48
CA ASN A 866 4.43 15.21 37.71
C ASN A 866 4.25 13.77 38.27
N ALA A 867 5.37 13.07 38.57
CA ALA A 867 5.31 11.72 39.10
C ALA A 867 4.56 11.65 40.45
N ASN A 868 4.67 12.70 41.26
CA ASN A 868 3.92 12.80 42.53
C ASN A 868 2.42 12.99 42.27
N LEU A 869 2.04 13.97 41.46
CA LEU A 869 0.65 14.28 41.11
C LEU A 869 -0.04 13.10 40.38
N LEU A 870 0.70 12.38 39.53
CA LEU A 870 0.17 11.22 38.85
C LEU A 870 -0.18 10.07 39.81
N ARG A 871 0.63 9.82 40.85
CA ARG A 871 0.33 8.85 41.93
C ARG A 871 -0.94 9.23 42.67
N GLU A 872 -1.19 10.52 42.86
CA GLU A 872 -2.40 11.06 43.51
C GLU A 872 -3.58 11.16 42.55
N LYS A 873 -3.40 10.86 41.24
CA LYS A 873 -4.41 10.98 40.18
C LYS A 873 -4.92 12.42 39.99
N ARG A 874 -4.09 13.40 40.25
CA ARG A 874 -4.39 14.84 40.13
C ARG A 874 -3.87 15.39 38.78
N LYS A 875 -4.75 16.10 38.08
CA LYS A 875 -4.39 16.85 36.88
C LYS A 875 -3.91 18.23 37.28
N TYR A 876 -3.03 18.81 36.46
CA TYR A 876 -2.48 20.13 36.71
C TYR A 876 -2.42 21.01 35.46
N LEU A 877 -2.38 22.34 35.69
CA LEU A 877 -2.01 23.33 34.68
C LEU A 877 -0.49 23.47 34.70
N LEU A 878 0.14 23.39 33.55
CA LEU A 878 1.58 23.63 33.38
C LEU A 878 1.81 24.99 32.77
N VAL A 879 2.61 25.86 33.40
CA VAL A 879 2.89 27.25 32.95
C VAL A 879 4.37 27.51 32.91
N GLY A 880 4.87 28.07 31.80
CA GLY A 880 6.28 28.43 31.69
C GLY A 880 6.62 29.23 30.44
N PRO A 881 7.83 29.77 30.38
CA PRO A 881 8.30 30.62 29.25
C PRO A 881 8.73 29.77 28.06
N GLY A 882 8.49 30.28 26.86
CA GLY A 882 8.90 29.66 25.61
C GLY A 882 8.08 28.41 25.28
N ARG A 883 8.58 27.58 24.34
CA ARG A 883 7.91 26.40 23.82
C ARG A 883 8.09 25.18 24.74
N TRP A 884 7.01 24.45 24.98
CA TRP A 884 7.10 23.15 25.63
C TRP A 884 7.53 22.06 24.65
N GLY A 885 8.42 21.17 25.09
CA GLY A 885 8.90 20.05 24.27
C GLY A 885 9.89 20.42 23.15
N SER A 886 10.46 21.63 23.17
CA SER A 886 11.47 22.05 22.21
C SER A 886 12.82 21.40 22.55
N ALA A 887 13.48 20.78 21.56
CA ALA A 887 14.84 20.26 21.72
C ALA A 887 15.89 21.38 21.83
N ASP A 888 15.59 22.58 21.33
CA ASP A 888 16.42 23.75 21.45
C ASP A 888 16.08 24.52 22.75
N ARG A 889 17.03 24.53 23.72
CA ARG A 889 16.91 25.24 25.01
C ARG A 889 16.70 26.74 24.88
N TRP A 890 17.08 27.34 23.74
CA TRP A 890 16.91 28.76 23.47
C TRP A 890 15.53 29.10 22.86
N LEU A 891 14.72 28.11 22.60
CA LEU A 891 13.34 28.26 22.13
C LEU A 891 12.31 27.81 23.17
N GLY A 892 12.73 27.01 24.17
CA GLY A 892 11.80 26.53 25.17
C GLY A 892 12.35 25.45 26.11
N ILE A 893 11.45 24.75 26.78
CA ILE A 893 11.76 23.77 27.82
C ILE A 893 11.59 22.35 27.23
N PRO A 894 12.65 21.50 27.23
CA PRO A 894 12.66 20.22 26.54
C PRO A 894 11.98 19.08 27.32
N VAL A 895 10.72 19.28 27.73
CA VAL A 895 9.97 18.24 28.44
C VAL A 895 9.61 17.08 27.51
N SER A 896 9.74 15.84 28.02
CA SER A 896 9.27 14.62 27.38
C SER A 896 7.86 14.24 27.88
N TRP A 897 7.17 13.34 27.16
CA TRP A 897 5.85 12.85 27.56
C TRP A 897 5.86 12.10 28.89
N ALA A 898 6.96 11.49 29.26
CA ALA A 898 7.13 10.86 30.56
C ALA A 898 7.09 11.89 31.70
N GLU A 899 7.65 13.08 31.46
CA GLU A 899 7.76 14.16 32.48
C GLU A 899 6.47 14.97 32.64
N ILE A 900 5.53 14.91 31.68
CA ILE A 900 4.29 15.69 31.71
C ILE A 900 3.03 14.86 31.53
N SER A 901 3.10 13.55 31.77
CA SER A 901 2.00 12.61 31.50
C SER A 901 0.69 12.89 32.26
N GLY A 902 0.73 13.65 33.38
CA GLY A 902 -0.42 14.08 34.17
C GLY A 902 -1.04 15.43 33.79
N VAL A 903 -0.44 16.17 32.85
CA VAL A 903 -0.87 17.52 32.49
C VAL A 903 -2.30 17.58 31.97
N GLY A 904 -3.11 18.53 32.42
CA GLY A 904 -4.51 18.77 31.98
C GLY A 904 -4.65 19.92 30.99
N ALA A 905 -3.82 20.97 31.15
CA ALA A 905 -3.73 22.11 30.26
C ALA A 905 -2.32 22.71 30.34
N MET A 906 -1.89 23.43 29.29
CA MET A 906 -0.56 24.04 29.19
C MET A 906 -0.68 25.48 28.77
N VAL A 907 0.19 26.34 29.34
CA VAL A 907 0.31 27.75 28.98
C VAL A 907 1.77 28.05 28.67
N GLU A 908 2.02 28.65 27.51
CA GLU A 908 3.30 29.24 27.12
C GLU A 908 3.24 30.75 27.35
N THR A 909 4.21 31.27 28.02
CA THR A 909 4.35 32.73 28.29
C THR A 909 5.60 33.26 27.66
N THR A 910 5.64 34.57 27.38
CA THR A 910 6.83 35.27 26.93
C THR A 910 7.66 35.70 28.16
N SER A 911 8.98 35.61 28.07
CA SER A 911 9.94 36.17 29.01
C SER A 911 10.94 37.08 28.27
N ASP A 912 11.81 37.76 29.01
CA ASP A 912 12.88 38.58 28.42
C ASP A 912 13.85 37.76 27.55
N GLU A 913 14.01 36.46 27.84
CA GLU A 913 14.93 35.56 27.13
C GLU A 913 14.21 34.68 26.05
N LEU A 914 12.96 34.34 26.25
CA LEU A 914 12.21 33.44 25.37
C LEU A 914 10.87 34.03 24.97
N ARG A 915 10.61 34.11 23.65
CA ARG A 915 9.31 34.50 23.12
C ARG A 915 8.42 33.29 22.95
N ALA A 916 7.16 33.42 23.35
CA ALA A 916 6.13 32.41 23.11
C ALA A 916 5.70 32.47 21.64
N GLU A 917 6.12 31.48 20.85
CA GLU A 917 5.63 31.27 19.47
C GLU A 917 4.97 29.91 19.35
N PRO A 918 3.79 29.82 18.71
CA PRO A 918 3.13 28.52 18.53
C PRO A 918 4.02 27.49 17.85
N SER A 919 4.13 26.29 18.44
CA SER A 919 5.00 25.20 17.93
C SER A 919 4.30 24.28 16.90
N GLN A 920 3.41 24.84 16.07
CA GLN A 920 2.67 24.09 15.04
C GLN A 920 3.62 23.37 14.09
N GLY A 921 3.34 22.09 13.79
CA GLY A 921 4.11 21.25 12.88
C GLY A 921 5.12 20.33 13.59
N SER A 922 5.35 20.49 14.91
CA SER A 922 6.20 19.58 15.66
C SER A 922 5.42 18.31 16.12
N HIS A 923 6.14 17.22 16.35
CA HIS A 923 5.56 15.99 16.93
C HIS A 923 4.89 16.23 18.29
N PHE A 924 5.48 17.11 19.10
CA PHE A 924 4.95 17.48 20.41
C PHE A 924 3.55 18.10 20.29
N PHE A 925 3.38 19.02 19.34
CA PHE A 925 2.11 19.68 19.06
C PHE A 925 1.00 18.69 18.62
N HIS A 926 1.35 17.71 17.78
CA HIS A 926 0.41 16.67 17.36
C HIS A 926 -0.11 15.84 18.55
N ASN A 927 0.76 15.48 19.44
CA ASN A 927 0.39 14.70 20.62
C ASN A 927 -0.50 15.51 21.58
N ILE A 928 -0.27 16.82 21.77
CA ILE A 928 -1.13 17.73 22.54
C ILE A 928 -2.55 17.71 21.98
N SER A 929 -2.71 17.95 20.69
CA SER A 929 -4.02 17.98 20.04
C SER A 929 -4.74 16.63 20.11
N THR A 930 -4.01 15.53 19.98
CA THR A 930 -4.54 14.15 20.08
C THR A 930 -5.03 13.81 21.48
N LEU A 931 -4.28 14.19 22.52
CA LEU A 931 -4.62 13.92 23.92
C LEU A 931 -5.72 14.83 24.45
N GLY A 932 -6.18 15.82 23.69
CA GLY A 932 -7.17 16.80 24.13
C GLY A 932 -6.67 17.67 25.29
N ILE A 933 -5.36 17.92 25.33
CA ILE A 933 -4.74 18.89 26.22
C ILE A 933 -5.04 20.27 25.65
N ASN A 934 -5.60 21.16 26.46
CA ASN A 934 -5.80 22.54 26.05
C ASN A 934 -4.45 23.25 26.10
N TYR A 935 -4.10 23.88 25.00
CA TYR A 935 -2.82 24.52 24.83
C TYR A 935 -3.02 25.99 24.52
N VAL A 936 -2.38 26.86 25.28
CA VAL A 936 -2.59 28.29 25.26
C VAL A 936 -1.26 29.02 25.16
N THR A 937 -1.13 29.94 24.23
CA THR A 937 0.03 30.81 24.09
C THR A 937 -0.36 32.24 24.45
N ILE A 938 0.40 32.88 25.30
CA ILE A 938 0.23 34.28 25.68
C ILE A 938 1.32 35.10 24.94
N SER A 939 0.86 35.93 24.03
CA SER A 939 1.74 36.86 23.29
C SER A 939 1.73 38.26 23.93
N ASP A 940 2.70 39.09 23.54
CA ASP A 940 2.75 40.49 24.02
C ASP A 940 1.72 41.43 23.33
N GLU A 941 0.76 40.86 22.60
CA GLU A 941 -0.29 41.61 21.91
C GLU A 941 -1.34 42.15 22.87
N LYS A 942 -1.89 43.32 22.52
CA LYS A 942 -2.92 44.00 23.31
C LYS A 942 -4.13 43.10 23.56
N GLN A 943 -4.48 42.87 24.84
CA GLN A 943 -5.59 42.10 25.38
C GLN A 943 -5.30 40.63 25.78
N GLU A 944 -4.10 40.14 25.61
CA GLU A 944 -3.68 38.86 26.18
C GLU A 944 -2.97 39.07 27.51
N PHE A 945 -3.26 38.28 28.52
CA PHE A 945 -2.56 38.36 29.81
C PHE A 945 -2.58 37.02 30.56
N PHE A 946 -1.56 36.89 31.42
CA PHE A 946 -1.44 35.87 32.45
C PHE A 946 -1.10 36.56 33.77
N ASP A 947 -1.92 36.43 34.78
CA ASP A 947 -1.76 37.15 36.06
C ASP A 947 -0.70 36.46 36.96
N TRP A 948 0.55 36.80 36.76
CA TRP A 948 1.68 36.29 37.53
C TRP A 948 1.63 36.67 39.00
N ASP A 949 1.17 37.88 39.34
CA ASP A 949 1.06 38.34 40.71
C ASP A 949 0.09 37.47 41.49
N TRP A 950 -1.03 37.15 40.87
CA TRP A 950 -2.02 36.26 41.47
C TRP A 950 -1.46 34.86 41.68
N ILE A 951 -0.83 34.27 40.66
CA ILE A 951 -0.26 32.89 40.70
C ILE A 951 0.81 32.80 41.81
N GLN A 952 1.71 33.79 41.93
CA GLN A 952 2.76 33.82 42.95
C GLN A 952 2.21 34.04 44.37
N SER A 953 1.00 34.58 44.50
CA SER A 953 0.34 34.75 45.80
C SER A 953 -0.34 33.45 46.31
N LEU A 954 -0.44 32.39 45.47
CA LEU A 954 -1.10 31.15 45.88
C LEU A 954 -0.27 30.32 46.89
N PRO A 955 -0.93 29.50 47.71
CA PRO A 955 -0.24 28.56 48.59
C PRO A 955 0.63 27.58 47.80
N VAL A 956 1.92 27.52 48.07
CA VAL A 956 2.87 26.61 47.47
C VAL A 956 2.92 25.32 48.29
N ALA A 957 2.54 24.20 47.72
CA ALA A 957 2.58 22.88 48.29
C ALA A 957 3.95 22.20 48.22
N ASN A 958 4.62 22.37 47.10
CA ASN A 958 5.99 21.87 46.80
C ASN A 958 6.74 22.91 46.01
N GLU A 959 8.04 23.03 46.27
CA GLU A 959 8.92 23.94 45.55
C GLU A 959 10.28 23.28 45.26
N THR A 960 10.79 23.48 44.09
CA THR A 960 12.14 23.06 43.67
C THR A 960 13.01 24.28 43.33
N SER A 961 14.18 24.12 42.76
CA SER A 961 15.07 25.25 42.40
C SER A 961 14.37 26.20 41.44
N TYR A 962 13.73 25.67 40.43
CA TYR A 962 13.15 26.45 39.30
C TYR A 962 11.62 26.35 39.17
N VAL A 963 10.99 25.36 39.80
CA VAL A 963 9.57 25.07 39.61
C VAL A 963 8.82 25.17 40.95
N ALA A 964 7.61 25.72 40.93
CA ALA A 964 6.74 25.76 42.08
C ALA A 964 5.40 25.05 41.76
N HIS A 965 4.86 24.37 42.75
CA HIS A 965 3.56 23.72 42.72
C HIS A 965 2.60 24.44 43.64
N ALA A 966 1.68 25.20 43.08
CA ALA A 966 0.60 25.85 43.82
C ALA A 966 -0.67 24.98 43.78
N VAL A 967 -1.42 25.03 44.89
CA VAL A 967 -2.68 24.26 45.02
C VAL A 967 -3.82 25.24 45.38
N LEU A 968 -4.89 25.17 44.63
CA LEU A 968 -6.09 25.92 44.81
C LEU A 968 -7.06 25.16 45.74
N ASP A 969 -7.79 25.89 46.57
CA ASP A 969 -8.82 25.30 47.47
C ASP A 969 -9.97 24.63 46.67
N ARG A 970 -10.20 25.07 45.47
CA ARG A 970 -11.19 24.51 44.53
C ARG A 970 -10.69 24.61 43.09
N PRO A 971 -11.13 23.72 42.17
CA PRO A 971 -10.75 23.78 40.77
C PRO A 971 -11.18 25.09 40.11
N PHE A 972 -10.35 25.60 39.21
CA PHE A 972 -10.69 26.74 38.33
C PHE A 972 -11.51 26.28 37.11
N VAL A 973 -12.16 27.24 36.46
CA VAL A 973 -12.87 27.02 35.19
C VAL A 973 -11.96 27.39 34.02
N LEU A 974 -11.70 26.42 33.14
CA LEU A 974 -11.02 26.62 31.87
C LEU A 974 -12.05 26.52 30.73
N LYS A 975 -12.18 27.59 29.96
CA LYS A 975 -12.97 27.59 28.70
C LYS A 975 -12.07 27.89 27.52
N VAL A 976 -12.10 27.00 26.52
CA VAL A 976 -11.41 27.19 25.24
C VAL A 976 -12.40 27.01 24.10
N ASP A 977 -12.54 28.03 23.25
CA ASP A 977 -13.26 27.96 22.00
C ASP A 977 -12.27 27.87 20.83
N GLY A 978 -12.07 26.66 20.31
CA GLY A 978 -11.12 26.39 19.22
C GLY A 978 -11.48 27.03 17.88
N ARG A 979 -12.72 27.51 17.68
CA ARG A 979 -13.16 28.19 16.45
C ARG A 979 -12.68 29.64 16.40
N SER A 980 -12.69 30.31 17.54
CA SER A 980 -12.21 31.68 17.68
C SER A 980 -10.78 31.75 18.27
N SER A 981 -10.16 30.62 18.54
CA SER A 981 -8.86 30.47 19.21
C SER A 981 -8.76 31.19 20.55
N ARG A 982 -9.93 31.40 21.23
CA ARG A 982 -10.01 32.14 22.50
C ARG A 982 -9.94 31.18 23.69
N CYS A 983 -9.28 31.64 24.74
CA CYS A 983 -9.22 30.96 26.02
C CYS A 983 -9.45 31.95 27.18
N VAL A 984 -10.18 31.48 28.20
CA VAL A 984 -10.24 32.15 29.49
C VAL A 984 -10.10 31.10 30.62
N MET A 985 -9.35 31.50 31.69
CA MET A 985 -9.26 30.73 32.94
C MET A 985 -9.62 31.64 34.10
N TYR A 986 -10.58 31.25 34.90
CA TYR A 986 -11.08 32.07 36.00
C TYR A 986 -11.54 31.23 37.19
N MET A 987 -11.55 31.82 38.41
CA MET A 987 -12.07 31.19 39.58
C MET A 987 -13.62 31.24 39.64
N PRO A 988 -14.32 30.11 39.91
CA PRO A 988 -15.79 30.11 40.04
C PRO A 988 -16.25 31.08 41.14
N SER A 989 -17.43 31.68 41.00
CA SER A 989 -18.04 32.52 42.01
C SER A 989 -18.48 31.70 43.21
N ASP A 990 -18.51 32.30 44.41
CA ASP A 990 -18.91 31.63 45.66
C ASP A 990 -20.39 31.19 45.70
N SER A 991 -21.13 31.46 44.61
CA SER A 991 -22.58 31.24 44.53
C SER A 991 -23.04 30.22 43.48
N SER A 992 -22.17 29.31 43.01
CA SER A 992 -22.58 28.24 42.09
C SER A 992 -22.28 26.85 42.63
#